data_3ee6b367359876ac42dad32788351ed1
#
_entry.id   3ee6b367359876ac42dad32788351ed1
#
_cell.length_a   1.000
_cell.length_b   1.000
_cell.length_c   1.000
_cell.angle_alpha   90.00
_cell.angle_beta   90.00
_cell.angle_gamma   90.00
#
_symmetry.space_group_name_H-M   'P 1'
#
loop_
_entity.id
_entity.type
_entity.pdbx_description
1 polymer ?
#
loop_
_entity_poly.entity_id
_entity_poly.type
_entity_poly.pdbx_seq_one_letter_code
_entity_poly.pdbx_strand_id
1 'polypeptide(L)'
;MKKLSILVSMFLVPGMLLAQTQRLTLDDLLSAGSGRRSTGQLSPDGRFFAREEQGQIALVPVNGGQAKIITSSPKPTSELQWSHDGKHITYVSEGDVWIVASDGAQPQRLTHDPAGPGDPRGATDHHPLWNPNGRWILFESGRKGFNELYVVSEDGSQEKLLAATEIYTGSDVIANTATDRGDAVSSDRFDPEPLWSPDGTRVSYTERSRQFFSGKLKVLTFDQKTGSTTGTALDLYTAKNDPGGAWAINSAAWSPDSTTLTVVLQSTGWDKLWQIPATGGTAKQLTKGTGEDENPSYSPDGRWIVFNSNRDLPEERHLWVVPAAGGSPHRLTSLAGIETNPQWSPDSAFIYFSRATSLSAPATYVADANGKGNPHLLEPSQPSKYEGLGIAPEIARFKSKDGLALAGILYKPAGYEPGKRYPAIIWAHGGPEGQVLLSLNPWSLFLAQQGYVVLEPNFRGSTGYGERFRNSNVEDSGGGEIDDIGASVKYLVDIGLADPKRVAIGGGSHGGTVVANAVAKLPDTFAAGIEMFGVVDRALFLQYTNRNSKIRWETKMGGTPEEKPAVYRKANVLPDVESIKTPLLILHGEKDPQVPPQESAEFAEALKKAGKTYLYFTYPNEGHGFQQREHRKDSYEKQLAFLDKYLKDPAVGR
;
A
#
# COMPACT_ATOMS: atom_id res chain seq x y z
N MET A 1 55.93 67.87 -11.45
CA MET A 1 56.02 66.44 -11.81
C MET A 1 55.08 65.70 -10.86
N LYS A 2 53.84 65.45 -11.28
CA LYS A 2 52.81 64.70 -10.49
C LYS A 2 52.80 63.27 -10.98
N LYS A 3 53.13 62.32 -10.10
CA LYS A 3 53.01 60.87 -10.40
C LYS A 3 51.58 60.43 -10.32
N LEU A 4 51.07 59.88 -11.41
CA LEU A 4 49.75 59.28 -11.53
C LEU A 4 49.86 57.80 -11.17
N SER A 5 49.27 57.38 -10.07
CA SER A 5 49.20 55.97 -9.67
C SER A 5 47.90 55.37 -10.26
N ILE A 6 48.08 54.38 -11.13
CA ILE A 6 46.94 53.62 -11.70
C ILE A 6 46.63 52.45 -10.73
N LEU A 7 45.43 52.50 -10.16
CA LEU A 7 44.90 51.39 -9.36
C LEU A 7 44.24 50.38 -10.31
N VAL A 8 44.81 49.21 -10.45
CA VAL A 8 44.19 48.07 -11.17
C VAL A 8 43.24 47.37 -10.22
N SER A 9 41.92 47.57 -10.41
CA SER A 9 40.91 46.80 -9.68
C SER A 9 40.77 45.44 -10.33
N MET A 10 41.26 44.42 -9.64
CA MET A 10 41.00 43.02 -9.97
C MET A 10 39.52 42.68 -9.64
N PHE A 11 38.68 42.53 -10.64
CA PHE A 11 37.34 41.93 -10.49
C PHE A 11 37.52 40.43 -10.22
N LEU A 12 37.27 40.02 -9.00
CA LEU A 12 37.05 38.60 -8.67
C LEU A 12 35.67 38.22 -9.26
N VAL A 13 35.66 37.39 -10.30
CA VAL A 13 34.51 36.68 -10.77
C VAL A 13 34.17 35.63 -9.70
N PRO A 14 32.98 35.65 -9.10
CA PRO A 14 32.62 34.58 -8.20
C PRO A 14 32.51 33.27 -9.01
N GLY A 15 33.44 32.35 -8.71
CA GLY A 15 33.34 30.98 -9.24
C GLY A 15 31.99 30.42 -8.88
N MET A 16 31.17 30.09 -9.89
CA MET A 16 30.06 29.19 -9.71
C MET A 16 30.58 27.88 -9.11
N LEU A 17 30.36 27.67 -7.82
CA LEU A 17 30.40 26.34 -7.26
C LEU A 17 29.30 25.55 -8.01
N LEU A 18 29.74 24.70 -8.94
CA LEU A 18 28.94 23.61 -9.45
C LEU A 18 28.55 22.78 -8.22
N ALA A 19 27.33 22.94 -7.75
CA ALA A 19 26.76 22.05 -6.75
C ALA A 19 26.97 20.62 -7.28
N GLN A 20 27.76 19.84 -6.58
CA GLN A 20 27.89 18.41 -6.87
C GLN A 20 26.50 17.82 -6.79
N THR A 21 25.91 17.46 -7.94
CA THR A 21 24.63 16.75 -7.98
C THR A 21 24.78 15.50 -7.16
N GLN A 22 23.99 15.40 -6.10
CA GLN A 22 23.98 14.24 -5.22
C GLN A 22 23.61 13.02 -6.06
N ARG A 23 24.37 11.92 -5.95
CA ARG A 23 24.09 10.69 -6.70
C ARG A 23 23.53 9.64 -5.75
N LEU A 24 22.40 9.03 -6.13
CA LEU A 24 21.89 7.84 -5.48
C LEU A 24 22.75 6.63 -5.82
N THR A 25 22.99 5.80 -4.85
CA THR A 25 23.62 4.49 -4.99
C THR A 25 22.60 3.39 -4.79
N LEU A 26 22.91 2.15 -5.15
CA LEU A 26 22.06 1.01 -4.84
C LEU A 26 21.89 0.81 -3.33
N ASP A 27 22.89 1.12 -2.54
CA ASP A 27 22.79 1.07 -1.07
C ASP A 27 21.79 2.10 -0.51
N ASP A 28 21.62 3.24 -1.19
CA ASP A 28 20.57 4.20 -0.83
C ASP A 28 19.16 3.64 -1.07
N LEU A 29 18.96 2.88 -2.15
CA LEU A 29 17.69 2.20 -2.42
C LEU A 29 17.39 1.13 -1.38
N LEU A 30 18.40 0.37 -1.00
CA LEU A 30 18.26 -0.69 0.00
C LEU A 30 17.96 -0.13 1.40
N SER A 31 18.42 1.07 1.67
CA SER A 31 18.18 1.78 2.94
C SER A 31 16.83 2.48 2.97
N ALA A 32 16.25 2.84 1.82
CA ALA A 32 14.99 3.57 1.72
C ALA A 32 13.78 2.77 2.22
N GLY A 33 13.85 1.44 2.20
CA GLY A 33 12.77 0.54 2.66
C GLY A 33 12.81 0.24 4.17
N SER A 34 13.95 0.47 4.83
CA SER A 34 14.14 0.14 6.25
C SER A 34 13.70 1.25 7.22
N GLY A 35 13.25 2.38 6.70
CA GLY A 35 12.86 3.55 7.48
C GLY A 35 11.48 4.09 7.13
N ARG A 36 10.44 3.24 7.09
CA ARG A 36 9.07 3.76 7.22
C ARG A 36 8.95 4.36 8.61
N ARG A 37 9.26 5.65 8.75
CA ARG A 37 8.85 6.38 9.93
C ARG A 37 7.33 6.48 9.89
N SER A 38 6.66 5.59 10.60
CA SER A 38 5.25 5.78 10.93
C SER A 38 5.17 7.09 11.72
N THR A 39 4.10 7.85 11.54
CA THR A 39 3.80 9.01 12.40
C THR A 39 3.79 8.59 13.87
N GLY A 40 3.62 7.31 14.15
CA GLY A 40 3.35 6.81 15.47
C GLY A 40 1.93 7.13 15.92
N GLN A 41 1.62 6.80 17.15
CA GLN A 41 0.34 7.09 17.79
C GLN A 41 0.52 8.17 18.84
N LEU A 42 -0.33 9.19 18.77
CA LEU A 42 -0.37 10.26 19.76
C LEU A 42 -0.84 9.70 21.12
N SER A 43 -0.15 10.05 22.19
CA SER A 43 -0.58 9.72 23.54
C SER A 43 -1.93 10.39 23.88
N PRO A 44 -2.77 9.79 24.76
CA PRO A 44 -4.07 10.35 25.14
C PRO A 44 -4.00 11.75 25.74
N ASP A 45 -2.87 12.12 26.35
CA ASP A 45 -2.62 13.46 26.89
C ASP A 45 -1.99 14.44 25.88
N GLY A 46 -1.73 13.98 24.65
CA GLY A 46 -1.17 14.79 23.56
C GLY A 46 0.31 15.16 23.69
N ARG A 47 1.07 14.54 24.61
CA ARG A 47 2.46 14.94 24.89
C ARG A 47 3.50 14.17 24.12
N PHE A 48 3.22 12.94 23.70
CA PHE A 48 4.17 12.04 23.04
C PHE A 48 3.56 11.36 21.84
N PHE A 49 4.43 11.02 20.88
CA PHE A 49 4.15 9.97 19.89
C PHE A 49 4.87 8.69 20.29
N ALA A 50 4.15 7.57 20.36
CA ALA A 50 4.75 6.25 20.37
C ALA A 50 4.94 5.78 18.92
N ARG A 51 6.16 5.40 18.55
CA ARG A 51 6.47 4.90 17.20
C ARG A 51 7.55 3.82 17.24
N GLU A 52 7.63 3.06 16.18
CA GLU A 52 8.72 2.11 15.99
C GLU A 52 9.99 2.82 15.53
N GLU A 53 11.08 2.60 16.25
CA GLU A 53 12.42 2.99 15.87
C GLU A 53 13.38 1.81 16.01
N GLN A 54 14.01 1.41 14.92
CA GLN A 54 14.97 0.28 14.90
C GLN A 54 14.41 -1.02 15.51
N GLY A 55 13.11 -1.29 15.29
CA GLY A 55 12.43 -2.45 15.82
C GLY A 55 12.05 -2.36 17.30
N GLN A 56 12.17 -1.19 17.93
CA GLN A 56 11.80 -0.91 19.31
C GLN A 56 10.77 0.20 19.38
N ILE A 57 10.10 0.32 20.51
CA ILE A 57 9.14 1.42 20.77
C ILE A 57 9.88 2.62 21.32
N ALA A 58 9.73 3.74 20.64
CA ALA A 58 10.23 5.05 21.03
C ALA A 58 9.10 6.01 21.41
N LEU A 59 9.27 6.76 22.48
CA LEU A 59 8.42 7.89 22.83
C LEU A 59 9.09 9.19 22.39
N VAL A 60 8.43 9.92 21.51
CA VAL A 60 8.92 11.19 20.95
C VAL A 60 8.06 12.33 21.46
N PRO A 61 8.64 13.33 22.15
CA PRO A 61 7.87 14.47 22.63
C PRO A 61 7.27 15.30 21.49
N VAL A 62 5.98 15.65 21.57
CA VAL A 62 5.29 16.46 20.55
C VAL A 62 5.93 17.86 20.40
N ASN A 63 6.44 18.43 21.48
CA ASN A 63 7.09 19.75 21.48
C ASN A 63 8.58 19.70 21.09
N GLY A 64 9.05 18.58 20.52
CA GLY A 64 10.46 18.36 20.19
C GLY A 64 11.26 17.85 21.39
N GLY A 65 12.39 17.22 21.11
CA GLY A 65 13.28 16.61 22.11
C GLY A 65 13.82 15.26 21.63
N GLN A 66 14.62 14.62 22.48
CA GLN A 66 15.16 13.30 22.16
C GLN A 66 14.09 12.22 22.35
N ALA A 67 14.04 11.29 21.41
CA ALA A 67 13.24 10.08 21.53
C ALA A 67 13.77 9.22 22.69
N LYS A 68 12.88 8.67 23.50
CA LYS A 68 13.20 7.72 24.54
C LYS A 68 12.75 6.33 24.12
N ILE A 69 13.70 5.41 23.91
CA ILE A 69 13.40 4.00 23.69
C ILE A 69 12.90 3.38 25.00
N ILE A 70 11.75 2.71 24.97
CA ILE A 70 11.09 2.11 26.14
C ILE A 70 11.02 0.57 26.09
N THR A 71 11.44 -0.06 25.00
CA THR A 71 11.56 -1.52 24.87
C THR A 71 12.99 -1.93 24.52
N SER A 72 13.32 -3.18 24.83
CA SER A 72 14.60 -3.80 24.46
C SER A 72 14.35 -5.26 24.01
N SER A 73 13.34 -5.45 23.16
CA SER A 73 13.00 -6.78 22.64
C SER A 73 14.10 -7.29 21.70
N PRO A 74 14.45 -8.60 21.74
CA PRO A 74 15.35 -9.21 20.75
C PRO A 74 14.72 -9.30 19.36
N LYS A 75 13.41 -9.16 19.25
CA LYS A 75 12.64 -9.14 18.00
C LYS A 75 11.97 -7.79 17.77
N PRO A 76 11.70 -7.43 16.51
CA PRO A 76 10.98 -6.21 16.19
C PRO A 76 9.62 -6.13 16.89
N THR A 77 9.23 -4.92 17.27
CA THR A 77 7.90 -4.60 17.76
C THR A 77 7.06 -4.02 16.63
N SER A 78 5.75 -4.24 16.65
CA SER A 78 4.79 -3.68 15.67
C SER A 78 3.44 -3.39 16.31
N GLU A 79 2.56 -2.69 15.58
CA GLU A 79 1.15 -2.53 15.92
C GLU A 79 0.92 -1.98 17.34
N LEU A 80 1.60 -0.88 17.65
CA LEU A 80 1.50 -0.28 18.99
C LEU A 80 0.17 0.43 19.20
N GLN A 81 -0.31 0.38 20.46
CA GLN A 81 -1.52 1.06 20.90
C GLN A 81 -1.41 1.56 22.34
N TRP A 82 -1.69 2.85 22.55
CA TRP A 82 -1.77 3.42 23.89
C TRP A 82 -2.98 2.92 24.66
N SER A 83 -2.80 2.67 25.97
CA SER A 83 -3.92 2.61 26.90
C SER A 83 -4.57 4.00 27.02
N HIS A 84 -5.87 4.07 27.29
CA HIS A 84 -6.61 5.34 27.38
C HIS A 84 -6.13 6.26 28.51
N ASP A 85 -5.55 5.70 29.58
CA ASP A 85 -4.96 6.46 30.67
C ASP A 85 -3.50 6.90 30.41
N GLY A 86 -2.94 6.50 29.26
CA GLY A 86 -1.58 6.83 28.84
C GLY A 86 -0.46 6.15 29.62
N LYS A 87 -0.79 5.16 30.47
CA LYS A 87 0.23 4.51 31.31
C LYS A 87 0.88 3.32 30.67
N HIS A 88 0.24 2.67 29.68
CA HIS A 88 0.71 1.48 29.02
C HIS A 88 0.64 1.60 27.50
N ILE A 89 1.44 0.79 26.85
CA ILE A 89 1.39 0.56 25.40
C ILE A 89 1.33 -0.94 25.17
N THR A 90 0.34 -1.39 24.41
CA THR A 90 0.34 -2.74 23.84
C THR A 90 1.04 -2.75 22.49
N TYR A 91 1.61 -3.87 22.11
CA TYR A 91 2.29 -4.06 20.84
C TYR A 91 2.36 -5.54 20.49
N VAL A 92 2.65 -5.83 19.23
CA VAL A 92 2.89 -7.20 18.76
C VAL A 92 4.41 -7.45 18.68
N SER A 93 4.85 -8.57 19.19
CA SER A 93 6.21 -9.09 19.00
C SER A 93 6.19 -10.62 19.03
N GLU A 94 6.93 -11.28 18.13
CA GLU A 94 6.96 -12.73 17.99
C GLU A 94 5.59 -13.40 17.73
N GLY A 95 4.63 -12.62 17.18
CA GLY A 95 3.27 -13.11 16.90
C GLY A 95 2.32 -13.08 18.09
N ASP A 96 2.71 -12.46 19.21
CA ASP A 96 1.89 -12.32 20.41
C ASP A 96 1.69 -10.87 20.80
N VAL A 97 0.64 -10.62 21.58
CA VAL A 97 0.36 -9.32 22.19
C VAL A 97 1.19 -9.17 23.48
N TRP A 98 1.87 -8.06 23.56
CA TRP A 98 2.68 -7.64 24.71
C TRP A 98 2.19 -6.31 25.25
N ILE A 99 2.53 -6.04 26.51
CA ILE A 99 2.29 -4.76 27.20
C ILE A 99 3.58 -4.24 27.81
N VAL A 100 3.78 -2.93 27.75
CA VAL A 100 4.88 -2.22 28.42
C VAL A 100 4.34 -0.94 29.08
N ALA A 101 4.86 -0.61 30.26
CA ALA A 101 4.55 0.68 30.87
C ALA A 101 5.21 1.83 30.09
N SER A 102 4.58 2.99 30.03
CA SER A 102 5.09 4.16 29.29
C SER A 102 6.39 4.73 29.87
N ASP A 103 6.75 4.39 31.10
CA ASP A 103 8.04 4.72 31.70
C ASP A 103 9.18 3.76 31.30
N GLY A 104 8.83 2.61 30.67
CA GLY A 104 9.77 1.59 30.19
C GLY A 104 10.02 0.46 31.20
N ALA A 105 9.14 0.23 32.16
CA ALA A 105 9.21 -0.95 33.02
C ALA A 105 9.12 -2.26 32.19
N GLN A 106 9.56 -3.39 32.79
CA GLN A 106 9.71 -4.66 32.06
C GLN A 106 8.47 -5.03 31.24
N PRO A 107 8.62 -5.32 29.93
CA PRO A 107 7.53 -5.79 29.11
C PRO A 107 6.98 -7.14 29.61
N GLN A 108 5.66 -7.31 29.51
CA GLN A 108 4.96 -8.54 29.81
C GLN A 108 4.27 -9.07 28.56
N ARG A 109 4.41 -10.36 28.30
CA ARG A 109 3.66 -11.07 27.26
C ARG A 109 2.26 -11.37 27.79
N LEU A 110 1.22 -10.98 27.05
CA LEU A 110 -0.17 -11.16 27.43
C LEU A 110 -0.81 -12.41 26.82
N THR A 111 -0.46 -12.69 25.56
CA THR A 111 -1.02 -13.87 24.85
C THR A 111 0.06 -14.93 24.64
N HIS A 112 -0.38 -16.19 24.54
CA HIS A 112 0.50 -17.31 24.37
C HIS A 112 -0.12 -18.25 23.34
N ASP A 113 0.34 -18.16 22.10
CA ASP A 113 -0.15 -19.06 21.07
C ASP A 113 0.26 -20.52 21.40
N PRO A 114 -0.70 -21.45 21.47
CA PRO A 114 -0.39 -22.87 21.72
C PRO A 114 0.43 -23.54 20.62
N ALA A 115 0.52 -22.93 19.45
CA ALA A 115 1.27 -23.47 18.31
C ALA A 115 2.79 -23.29 18.41
N GLY A 116 3.27 -22.37 19.26
CA GLY A 116 4.69 -22.08 19.48
C GLY A 116 5.43 -21.43 18.30
N PRO A 117 6.62 -20.89 18.52
CA PRO A 117 7.44 -20.34 17.46
C PRO A 117 7.83 -21.42 16.46
N GLY A 118 7.38 -21.27 15.21
CA GLY A 118 7.68 -22.19 14.11
C GLY A 118 6.52 -23.04 13.64
N ASP A 119 5.30 -22.82 14.12
CA ASP A 119 4.11 -23.39 13.48
C ASP A 119 4.01 -22.82 12.05
N PRO A 120 4.07 -23.69 11.03
CA PRO A 120 3.95 -23.25 9.64
C PRO A 120 2.60 -22.61 9.31
N ARG A 121 1.61 -22.69 10.21
CA ARG A 121 0.32 -22.01 10.07
C ARG A 121 0.39 -20.53 10.39
N GLY A 122 1.54 -20.04 10.94
CA GLY A 122 1.79 -18.63 11.21
C GLY A 122 0.72 -18.00 12.09
N ALA A 123 0.24 -18.72 13.10
CA ALA A 123 -0.70 -18.19 14.07
C ALA A 123 -0.07 -16.95 14.69
N THR A 124 -0.61 -15.79 14.40
CA THR A 124 -0.14 -14.52 14.92
C THR A 124 -1.33 -13.75 15.45
N ASP A 125 -1.12 -13.14 16.61
CA ASP A 125 -2.05 -12.19 17.17
C ASP A 125 -1.74 -10.80 16.62
N HIS A 126 -2.78 -10.03 16.28
CA HIS A 126 -2.67 -8.74 15.60
C HIS A 126 -3.61 -7.70 16.21
N HIS A 127 -3.38 -6.43 15.91
CA HIS A 127 -4.24 -5.29 16.19
C HIS A 127 -4.73 -5.23 17.63
N PRO A 128 -3.82 -5.18 18.62
CA PRO A 128 -4.23 -5.04 20.02
C PRO A 128 -4.88 -3.68 20.28
N LEU A 129 -6.13 -3.66 20.72
CA LEU A 129 -6.92 -2.46 20.95
C LEU A 129 -7.42 -2.41 22.40
N TRP A 130 -7.04 -1.39 23.13
CA TRP A 130 -7.50 -1.18 24.50
C TRP A 130 -9.00 -0.87 24.57
N ASN A 131 -9.71 -1.58 25.46
CA ASN A 131 -11.05 -1.13 25.86
C ASN A 131 -10.92 0.24 26.55
N PRO A 132 -11.78 1.21 26.25
CA PRO A 132 -11.73 2.54 26.85
C PRO A 132 -11.70 2.56 28.39
N ASN A 133 -12.22 1.53 29.05
CA ASN A 133 -12.19 1.41 30.51
C ASN A 133 -10.95 0.69 31.06
N GLY A 134 -9.98 0.32 30.20
CA GLY A 134 -8.63 -0.06 30.59
C GLY A 134 -8.41 -1.51 31.02
N ARG A 135 -9.45 -2.33 31.17
CA ARG A 135 -9.29 -3.70 31.72
C ARG A 135 -9.02 -4.77 30.67
N TRP A 136 -9.47 -4.57 29.45
CA TRP A 136 -9.46 -5.56 28.39
C TRP A 136 -8.75 -5.04 27.15
N ILE A 137 -8.04 -5.92 26.48
CA ILE A 137 -7.39 -5.67 25.19
C ILE A 137 -8.03 -6.62 24.18
N LEU A 138 -8.66 -6.05 23.14
CA LEU A 138 -9.20 -6.75 21.99
C LEU A 138 -8.05 -7.02 21.01
N PHE A 139 -8.02 -8.18 20.38
CA PHE A 139 -7.05 -8.50 19.35
C PHE A 139 -7.63 -9.52 18.36
N GLU A 140 -7.03 -9.59 17.19
CA GLU A 140 -7.31 -10.60 16.19
C GLU A 140 -6.30 -11.74 16.33
N SER A 141 -6.76 -12.97 16.21
CA SER A 141 -5.88 -14.16 16.27
C SER A 141 -6.14 -15.12 15.14
N GLY A 142 -5.09 -15.48 14.44
CA GLY A 142 -5.09 -16.50 13.38
C GLY A 142 -4.89 -17.93 13.87
N ARG A 143 -4.88 -18.21 15.18
CA ARG A 143 -4.52 -19.50 15.79
C ARG A 143 -5.35 -20.70 15.35
N LYS A 144 -6.54 -20.47 14.79
CA LYS A 144 -7.39 -21.53 14.22
C LYS A 144 -7.37 -21.58 12.69
N GLY A 145 -6.47 -20.82 12.08
CA GLY A 145 -6.34 -20.72 10.62
C GLY A 145 -7.17 -19.60 10.00
N PHE A 146 -7.88 -18.81 10.83
CA PHE A 146 -8.69 -17.65 10.42
C PHE A 146 -8.63 -16.59 11.50
N ASN A 147 -8.73 -15.32 11.13
CA ASN A 147 -8.77 -14.24 12.11
C ASN A 147 -10.09 -14.26 12.87
N GLU A 148 -10.01 -14.59 14.15
CA GLU A 148 -11.10 -14.52 15.11
C GLU A 148 -10.84 -13.40 16.11
N LEU A 149 -11.89 -12.84 16.71
CA LEU A 149 -11.77 -11.78 17.70
C LEU A 149 -11.67 -12.35 19.11
N TYR A 150 -10.62 -11.97 19.81
CA TYR A 150 -10.36 -12.35 21.20
C TYR A 150 -10.22 -11.11 22.08
N VAL A 151 -10.39 -11.28 23.37
CA VAL A 151 -9.94 -10.32 24.38
C VAL A 151 -9.04 -10.98 25.39
N VAL A 152 -8.05 -10.24 25.86
CA VAL A 152 -7.20 -10.64 26.99
C VAL A 152 -7.28 -9.56 28.07
N SER A 153 -7.24 -9.97 29.34
CA SER A 153 -7.15 -9.02 30.46
C SER A 153 -5.78 -8.33 30.50
N GLU A 154 -5.72 -7.13 31.03
CA GLU A 154 -4.49 -6.32 31.15
C GLU A 154 -3.34 -7.08 31.84
N ASP A 155 -3.66 -7.96 32.78
CA ASP A 155 -2.70 -8.80 33.52
C ASP A 155 -2.39 -10.13 32.83
N GLY A 156 -3.00 -10.42 31.67
CA GLY A 156 -2.85 -11.68 30.92
C GLY A 156 -3.50 -12.91 31.56
N SER A 157 -4.21 -12.75 32.69
CA SER A 157 -4.76 -13.88 33.44
C SER A 157 -6.02 -14.50 32.83
N GLN A 158 -6.71 -13.78 31.97
CA GLN A 158 -7.94 -14.22 31.29
C GLN A 158 -7.87 -13.91 29.80
N GLU A 159 -8.18 -14.90 28.99
CA GLU A 159 -8.33 -14.75 27.54
C GLU A 159 -9.65 -15.38 27.11
N LYS A 160 -10.38 -14.73 26.18
CA LYS A 160 -11.70 -15.18 25.75
C LYS A 160 -11.93 -14.90 24.27
N LEU A 161 -12.54 -15.88 23.59
CA LEU A 161 -13.08 -15.69 22.24
C LEU A 161 -14.32 -14.80 22.32
N LEU A 162 -14.36 -13.72 21.54
CA LEU A 162 -15.54 -12.83 21.42
C LEU A 162 -16.42 -13.16 20.23
N ALA A 163 -15.81 -13.35 19.07
CA ALA A 163 -16.51 -13.68 17.84
C ALA A 163 -15.69 -14.69 17.03
N ALA A 164 -16.31 -15.85 16.81
CA ALA A 164 -15.86 -16.79 15.81
C ALA A 164 -16.46 -16.36 14.45
N THR A 165 -15.65 -16.47 13.40
CA THR A 165 -16.18 -16.26 12.06
C THR A 165 -16.96 -17.52 11.64
N GLU A 166 -18.29 -17.44 11.55
CA GLU A 166 -19.15 -18.55 11.11
C GLU A 166 -18.88 -19.02 9.68
N ILE A 167 -18.15 -18.24 8.92
CA ILE A 167 -17.85 -18.47 7.50
C ILE A 167 -17.07 -19.76 7.28
N TYR A 168 -16.40 -20.27 8.30
CA TYR A 168 -15.45 -21.38 8.20
C TYR A 168 -15.84 -22.62 8.99
N THR A 169 -17.02 -22.63 9.62
CA THR A 169 -17.55 -23.83 10.28
C THR A 169 -18.19 -24.76 9.27
N GLY A 170 -17.57 -25.87 8.99
CA GLY A 170 -18.13 -26.94 8.18
C GLY A 170 -17.14 -27.54 7.18
N SER A 171 -17.61 -28.53 6.42
CA SER A 171 -16.89 -29.33 5.43
C SER A 171 -16.15 -28.57 4.32
N ASP A 172 -16.11 -27.27 4.38
CA ASP A 172 -15.42 -26.38 3.44
C ASP A 172 -13.97 -26.08 3.83
N VAL A 173 -13.51 -26.56 4.96
CA VAL A 173 -12.09 -26.83 5.17
C VAL A 173 -11.75 -28.01 4.27
N ILE A 174 -11.70 -27.76 2.96
CA ILE A 174 -11.15 -28.72 2.00
C ILE A 174 -9.79 -29.07 2.53
N ALA A 175 -9.59 -30.37 2.73
CA ALA A 175 -8.37 -30.95 3.19
C ALA A 175 -7.18 -30.21 2.58
N ASN A 176 -6.44 -29.55 3.44
CA ASN A 176 -5.22 -28.80 3.14
C ASN A 176 -4.42 -29.51 2.08
N THR A 177 -4.43 -28.99 0.87
CA THR A 177 -3.36 -29.27 -0.05
C THR A 177 -2.09 -28.66 0.56
N ALA A 178 -0.93 -29.21 0.26
CA ALA A 178 0.35 -28.73 0.82
C ALA A 178 0.62 -27.23 0.51
N THR A 179 -0.16 -26.61 -0.37
CA THR A 179 -0.15 -25.22 -0.80
C THR A 179 -0.95 -24.28 0.10
N ASP A 180 -1.95 -24.79 0.84
CA ASP A 180 -2.73 -23.97 1.79
C ASP A 180 -1.98 -23.68 3.10
N ARG A 181 -0.80 -24.24 3.29
CA ARG A 181 -0.08 -24.21 4.59
C ARG A 181 0.63 -22.90 4.92
N GLY A 182 0.79 -22.01 3.97
CA GLY A 182 1.56 -20.78 4.19
C GLY A 182 0.73 -19.50 4.21
N ASP A 183 -0.48 -19.53 3.67
CA ASP A 183 -1.13 -18.33 3.20
C ASP A 183 -2.38 -17.93 3.94
N ALA A 184 -2.99 -18.82 4.68
CA ALA A 184 -4.22 -18.55 5.40
C ALA A 184 -4.09 -17.37 6.37
N VAL A 185 -2.88 -17.02 6.75
CA VAL A 185 -2.59 -16.04 7.80
C VAL A 185 -2.09 -14.70 7.27
N SER A 186 -1.43 -14.66 6.11
CA SER A 186 -0.81 -13.42 5.64
C SER A 186 -1.68 -12.60 4.69
N SER A 187 -2.68 -13.20 4.06
CA SER A 187 -3.52 -12.57 3.06
C SER A 187 -4.87 -12.07 3.58
N ASP A 188 -5.32 -12.54 4.73
CA ASP A 188 -6.62 -12.18 5.31
C ASP A 188 -6.62 -10.87 6.12
N ARG A 189 -5.54 -10.09 6.05
CA ARG A 189 -5.43 -8.74 6.63
C ARG A 189 -6.37 -7.70 6.00
N PHE A 190 -7.43 -8.12 5.40
CA PHE A 190 -8.29 -7.24 4.64
C PHE A 190 -9.63 -6.95 5.32
N ASP A 191 -9.79 -7.33 6.59
CA ASP A 191 -10.97 -6.93 7.33
C ASP A 191 -10.78 -5.53 7.91
N PRO A 192 -11.80 -4.66 7.87
CA PRO A 192 -11.78 -3.45 8.67
C PRO A 192 -11.50 -3.85 10.11
N GLU A 193 -10.46 -3.26 10.68
CA GLU A 193 -10.03 -3.54 12.04
C GLU A 193 -11.21 -3.43 13.01
N PRO A 194 -11.35 -4.37 13.96
CA PRO A 194 -12.39 -4.24 14.97
C PRO A 194 -12.17 -2.99 15.79
N LEU A 195 -13.24 -2.30 16.18
CA LEU A 195 -13.15 -1.06 16.95
C LEU A 195 -14.04 -1.10 18.19
N TRP A 196 -13.49 -0.67 19.32
CA TRP A 196 -14.28 -0.37 20.49
C TRP A 196 -15.14 0.87 20.30
N SER A 197 -16.39 0.82 20.77
CA SER A 197 -17.13 2.06 21.02
C SER A 197 -16.46 2.86 22.13
N PRO A 198 -16.48 4.21 22.11
CA PRO A 198 -15.86 5.04 23.13
C PRO A 198 -16.33 4.77 24.56
N ASP A 199 -17.56 4.26 24.75
CA ASP A 199 -18.08 3.83 26.07
C ASP A 199 -17.59 2.43 26.49
N GLY A 200 -16.85 1.73 25.62
CA GLY A 200 -16.29 0.40 25.87
C GLY A 200 -17.31 -0.72 25.97
N THR A 201 -18.58 -0.48 25.63
CA THR A 201 -19.66 -1.47 25.78
C THR A 201 -19.95 -2.25 24.49
N ARG A 202 -19.36 -1.85 23.36
CA ARG A 202 -19.60 -2.48 22.06
C ARG A 202 -18.31 -2.61 21.24
N VAL A 203 -18.30 -3.60 20.36
CA VAL A 203 -17.25 -3.79 19.34
C VAL A 203 -17.92 -3.82 17.98
N SER A 204 -17.45 -2.97 17.06
CA SER A 204 -17.80 -3.08 15.64
C SER A 204 -16.72 -3.88 14.90
N TYR A 205 -17.13 -4.68 13.94
CA TYR A 205 -16.24 -5.45 13.08
C TYR A 205 -16.91 -5.79 11.76
N THR A 206 -16.14 -6.16 10.74
CA THR A 206 -16.65 -6.61 9.46
C THR A 206 -16.53 -8.13 9.34
N GLU A 207 -17.65 -8.79 9.10
CA GLU A 207 -17.69 -10.19 8.71
C GLU A 207 -17.75 -10.29 7.19
N ARG A 208 -16.88 -11.09 6.58
CA ARG A 208 -16.83 -11.31 5.14
C ARG A 208 -17.53 -12.59 4.74
N SER A 209 -18.20 -12.57 3.59
CA SER A 209 -18.78 -13.78 3.02
C SER A 209 -17.71 -14.63 2.32
N ARG A 210 -18.03 -15.93 2.09
CA ARG A 210 -17.23 -16.83 1.25
C ARG A 210 -16.95 -16.28 -0.15
N GLN A 211 -17.82 -15.43 -0.64
CA GLN A 211 -17.66 -14.70 -1.89
C GLN A 211 -16.96 -13.38 -1.62
N PHE A 212 -15.90 -13.36 -0.95
CA PHE A 212 -14.89 -12.38 -0.62
C PHE A 212 -15.21 -10.87 -0.74
N PHE A 213 -16.22 -10.50 -1.51
CA PHE A 213 -16.58 -9.13 -1.89
C PHE A 213 -17.92 -8.66 -1.34
N SER A 214 -18.63 -9.52 -0.61
CA SER A 214 -19.75 -9.11 0.22
C SER A 214 -19.35 -9.24 1.68
N GLY A 215 -19.64 -8.23 2.45
CA GLY A 215 -19.37 -8.22 3.89
C GLY A 215 -20.52 -7.62 4.66
N LYS A 216 -20.53 -7.88 5.96
CA LYS A 216 -21.47 -7.30 6.90
C LYS A 216 -20.72 -6.49 7.94
N LEU A 217 -21.09 -5.24 8.12
CA LEU A 217 -20.68 -4.50 9.29
C LEU A 217 -21.54 -4.94 10.46
N LYS A 218 -20.91 -5.42 11.51
CA LYS A 218 -21.57 -5.95 12.70
C LYS A 218 -21.18 -5.17 13.94
N VAL A 219 -22.08 -5.19 14.92
CA VAL A 219 -21.79 -4.70 16.28
C VAL A 219 -22.22 -5.76 17.28
N LEU A 220 -21.30 -6.11 18.18
CA LEU A 220 -21.60 -6.95 19.34
C LEU A 220 -21.57 -6.12 20.62
N THR A 221 -22.37 -6.55 21.61
CA THR A 221 -22.38 -5.96 22.95
C THR A 221 -21.38 -6.69 23.85
N PHE A 222 -20.62 -5.94 24.62
CA PHE A 222 -19.56 -6.44 25.47
C PHE A 222 -19.83 -6.12 26.94
N ASP A 223 -19.77 -7.13 27.79
CA ASP A 223 -19.82 -6.98 29.23
C ASP A 223 -18.38 -6.79 29.78
N GLN A 224 -18.06 -5.56 30.14
CA GLN A 224 -16.75 -5.17 30.66
C GLN A 224 -16.38 -5.86 32.00
N LYS A 225 -17.35 -6.34 32.76
CA LYS A 225 -17.10 -7.03 34.05
C LYS A 225 -16.61 -8.44 33.81
N THR A 226 -17.26 -9.14 32.88
CA THR A 226 -16.99 -10.53 32.61
C THR A 226 -16.01 -10.75 31.44
N GLY A 227 -15.78 -9.75 30.59
CA GLY A 227 -14.98 -9.89 29.38
C GLY A 227 -15.64 -10.77 28.32
N SER A 228 -16.96 -10.79 28.26
CA SER A 228 -17.70 -11.66 27.37
C SER A 228 -18.74 -10.88 26.57
N THR A 229 -19.20 -11.44 25.47
CA THR A 229 -20.28 -10.86 24.68
C THR A 229 -21.63 -11.17 25.30
N THR A 230 -22.60 -10.29 25.08
CA THR A 230 -24.01 -10.50 25.47
C THR A 230 -24.89 -10.44 24.25
N GLY A 231 -25.70 -11.48 24.04
CA GLY A 231 -26.58 -11.58 22.89
C GLY A 231 -25.86 -11.93 21.58
N THR A 232 -26.57 -11.79 20.47
CA THR A 232 -26.05 -11.98 19.12
C THR A 232 -25.58 -10.66 18.51
N ALA A 233 -24.54 -10.69 17.67
CA ALA A 233 -24.08 -9.51 16.96
C ALA A 233 -25.19 -8.96 16.03
N LEU A 234 -25.36 -7.65 16.03
CA LEU A 234 -26.32 -6.94 15.18
C LEU A 234 -25.70 -6.64 13.82
N ASP A 235 -26.33 -7.05 12.73
CA ASP A 235 -25.98 -6.65 11.37
C ASP A 235 -26.40 -5.18 11.15
N LEU A 236 -25.43 -4.27 11.06
CA LEU A 236 -25.70 -2.84 10.80
C LEU A 236 -25.83 -2.54 9.31
N TYR A 237 -25.02 -3.20 8.50
CA TYR A 237 -24.99 -2.99 7.06
C TYR A 237 -24.52 -4.26 6.35
N THR A 238 -25.15 -4.56 5.22
CA THR A 238 -24.72 -5.65 4.33
C THR A 238 -24.30 -5.05 2.99
N ALA A 239 -23.05 -5.22 2.65
CA ALA A 239 -22.50 -4.77 1.39
C ALA A 239 -22.92 -5.69 0.24
N LYS A 240 -23.06 -5.11 -0.95
CA LYS A 240 -23.27 -5.87 -2.19
C LYS A 240 -21.93 -6.41 -2.71
N ASN A 241 -22.00 -7.52 -3.45
CA ASN A 241 -20.84 -8.05 -4.16
C ASN A 241 -20.30 -7.04 -5.18
N ASP A 242 -19.00 -6.85 -5.19
CA ASP A 242 -18.29 -6.08 -6.20
C ASP A 242 -17.54 -7.04 -7.13
N PRO A 243 -17.90 -7.11 -8.42
CA PRO A 243 -17.22 -7.98 -9.39
C PRO A 243 -15.74 -7.60 -9.62
N GLY A 244 -15.34 -6.38 -9.31
CA GLY A 244 -13.96 -5.92 -9.39
C GLY A 244 -13.08 -6.38 -8.24
N GLY A 245 -13.65 -7.00 -7.23
CA GLY A 245 -12.89 -7.52 -6.10
C GLY A 245 -12.44 -6.48 -5.10
N ALA A 246 -13.10 -5.33 -5.06
CA ALA A 246 -12.81 -4.32 -4.06
C ALA A 246 -13.67 -4.48 -2.81
N TRP A 247 -13.18 -3.90 -1.75
CA TRP A 247 -13.83 -3.91 -0.46
C TRP A 247 -15.01 -2.95 -0.46
N ALA A 248 -16.19 -3.47 -0.22
CA ALA A 248 -17.40 -2.65 -0.20
C ALA A 248 -17.58 -1.91 1.13
N ILE A 249 -16.87 -2.33 2.19
CA ILE A 249 -16.80 -1.67 3.50
C ILE A 249 -15.32 -1.51 3.82
N ASN A 250 -14.87 -0.27 3.87
CA ASN A 250 -13.52 0.08 4.26
C ASN A 250 -13.56 0.75 5.65
N SER A 251 -12.51 1.39 6.06
CA SER A 251 -12.32 2.00 7.38
C SER A 251 -13.59 2.56 8.06
N ALA A 252 -13.65 2.45 9.39
CA ALA A 252 -14.76 2.92 10.21
C ALA A 252 -14.26 3.78 11.37
N ALA A 253 -15.14 4.62 11.93
CA ALA A 253 -14.90 5.38 13.13
C ALA A 253 -16.19 5.53 13.97
N TRP A 254 -16.09 5.32 15.27
CA TRP A 254 -17.17 5.59 16.20
C TRP A 254 -17.30 7.09 16.50
N SER A 255 -18.53 7.58 16.60
CA SER A 255 -18.77 8.89 17.18
C SER A 255 -18.41 8.89 18.68
N PRO A 256 -17.89 9.99 19.25
CA PRO A 256 -17.49 10.05 20.67
C PRO A 256 -18.61 9.71 21.66
N ASP A 257 -19.87 9.92 21.29
CA ASP A 257 -21.05 9.55 22.08
C ASP A 257 -21.46 8.08 21.92
N SER A 258 -20.72 7.30 21.15
CA SER A 258 -20.98 5.88 20.87
C SER A 258 -22.31 5.58 20.17
N THR A 259 -22.98 6.56 19.59
CA THR A 259 -24.30 6.38 18.97
C THR A 259 -24.26 6.05 17.47
N THR A 260 -23.16 6.40 16.79
CA THR A 260 -23.04 6.34 15.33
C THR A 260 -21.70 5.78 14.91
N LEU A 261 -21.70 4.99 13.84
CA LEU A 261 -20.50 4.60 13.09
C LEU A 261 -20.43 5.41 11.78
N THR A 262 -19.32 6.10 11.55
CA THR A 262 -18.99 6.60 10.21
C THR A 262 -18.12 5.58 9.52
N VAL A 263 -18.54 5.13 8.34
CA VAL A 263 -17.87 4.09 7.55
C VAL A 263 -17.62 4.56 6.13
N VAL A 264 -16.60 4.04 5.50
CA VAL A 264 -16.37 4.22 4.08
C VAL A 264 -17.08 3.11 3.32
N LEU A 265 -18.07 3.48 2.50
CA LEU A 265 -18.83 2.55 1.67
C LEU A 265 -18.68 2.90 0.19
N GLN A 266 -18.47 1.87 -0.61
CA GLN A 266 -18.53 1.97 -2.05
C GLN A 266 -19.95 1.70 -2.54
N SER A 267 -20.76 2.73 -2.65
CA SER A 267 -22.17 2.59 -3.03
C SER A 267 -22.64 3.53 -4.14
N THR A 268 -21.79 4.45 -4.57
CA THR A 268 -22.11 5.51 -5.54
C THR A 268 -21.09 5.58 -6.68
N GLY A 269 -20.33 4.53 -6.90
CA GLY A 269 -19.21 4.51 -7.84
C GLY A 269 -17.91 5.11 -7.29
N TRP A 270 -17.94 5.59 -6.04
CA TRP A 270 -16.81 6.16 -5.30
C TRP A 270 -16.89 5.77 -3.84
N ASP A 271 -15.75 5.63 -3.19
CA ASP A 271 -15.66 5.46 -1.75
C ASP A 271 -16.06 6.75 -1.05
N LYS A 272 -17.11 6.67 -0.20
CA LYS A 272 -17.71 7.82 0.47
C LYS A 272 -17.97 7.55 1.94
N LEU A 273 -17.99 8.60 2.73
CA LEU A 273 -18.35 8.52 4.14
C LEU A 273 -19.87 8.39 4.29
N TRP A 274 -20.28 7.42 5.11
CA TRP A 274 -21.67 7.14 5.49
C TRP A 274 -21.77 7.02 7.00
N GLN A 275 -22.88 7.48 7.55
CA GLN A 275 -23.19 7.33 8.97
C GLN A 275 -24.30 6.28 9.15
N ILE A 276 -24.07 5.38 10.10
CA ILE A 276 -24.98 4.28 10.45
C ILE A 276 -25.23 4.34 11.96
N PRO A 277 -26.50 4.40 12.42
CA PRO A 277 -26.79 4.32 13.85
C PRO A 277 -26.29 2.99 14.45
N ALA A 278 -25.65 3.02 15.58
CA ALA A 278 -25.08 1.83 16.22
C ALA A 278 -26.15 0.81 16.70
N THR A 279 -27.41 1.21 16.69
CA THR A 279 -28.58 0.36 16.99
C THR A 279 -29.26 -0.20 15.74
N GLY A 280 -28.66 0.01 14.57
CA GLY A 280 -29.27 -0.31 13.27
C GLY A 280 -30.15 0.81 12.75
N GLY A 281 -30.49 0.75 11.48
CA GLY A 281 -31.33 1.75 10.80
C GLY A 281 -30.78 2.12 9.41
N THR A 282 -31.31 3.19 8.85
CA THR A 282 -30.94 3.62 7.49
C THR A 282 -29.58 4.33 7.51
N ALA A 283 -28.64 3.85 6.71
CA ALA A 283 -27.37 4.53 6.46
C ALA A 283 -27.60 5.88 5.77
N LYS A 284 -26.96 6.93 6.26
CA LYS A 284 -27.05 8.30 5.72
C LYS A 284 -25.70 8.66 5.07
N GLN A 285 -25.70 8.99 3.80
CA GLN A 285 -24.52 9.46 3.10
C GLN A 285 -24.08 10.83 3.65
N LEU A 286 -22.83 10.91 4.11
CA LEU A 286 -22.24 12.13 4.67
C LEU A 286 -21.51 12.96 3.61
N THR A 287 -20.70 12.31 2.77
CA THR A 287 -19.95 12.99 1.71
C THR A 287 -20.40 12.57 0.32
N LYS A 288 -20.30 13.49 -0.66
CA LYS A 288 -20.78 13.31 -2.04
C LYS A 288 -19.75 13.81 -3.05
N GLY A 289 -20.03 13.58 -4.33
CA GLY A 289 -19.20 14.03 -5.47
C GLY A 289 -18.16 13.00 -5.90
N THR A 290 -17.27 13.39 -6.78
CA THR A 290 -16.16 12.58 -7.29
C THR A 290 -15.02 12.49 -6.28
N GLY A 291 -14.12 11.52 -6.49
CA GLY A 291 -12.98 11.23 -5.60
C GLY A 291 -13.33 10.27 -4.47
N GLU A 292 -12.31 9.62 -3.95
CA GLU A 292 -12.40 8.64 -2.87
C GLU A 292 -12.13 9.34 -1.53
N ASP A 293 -12.91 9.01 -0.52
CA ASP A 293 -12.80 9.50 0.85
C ASP A 293 -12.41 8.32 1.75
N GLU A 294 -11.36 8.46 2.55
CA GLU A 294 -10.71 7.37 3.27
C GLU A 294 -10.41 7.79 4.73
N ASN A 295 -10.30 6.81 5.62
CA ASN A 295 -9.79 6.97 6.99
C ASN A 295 -10.46 8.10 7.80
N PRO A 296 -11.78 8.03 8.05
CA PRO A 296 -12.47 9.01 8.86
C PRO A 296 -12.02 8.95 10.32
N SER A 297 -11.90 10.12 10.98
CA SER A 297 -11.63 10.24 12.40
C SER A 297 -12.42 11.40 13.00
N TYR A 298 -13.16 11.14 14.06
CA TYR A 298 -13.91 12.17 14.77
C TYR A 298 -12.98 13.06 15.61
N SER A 299 -13.28 14.35 15.66
CA SER A 299 -12.71 15.22 16.70
C SER A 299 -13.19 14.77 18.08
N PRO A 300 -12.37 14.88 19.13
CA PRO A 300 -12.77 14.52 20.50
C PRO A 300 -14.03 15.22 20.98
N ASP A 301 -14.30 16.45 20.52
CA ASP A 301 -15.51 17.22 20.84
C ASP A 301 -16.76 16.79 20.02
N GLY A 302 -16.59 15.81 19.09
CA GLY A 302 -17.66 15.26 18.28
C GLY A 302 -18.22 16.16 17.18
N ARG A 303 -17.65 17.34 16.94
CA ARG A 303 -18.21 18.31 15.98
C ARG A 303 -17.76 18.08 14.55
N TRP A 304 -16.57 17.51 14.34
CA TRP A 304 -15.94 17.37 13.04
C TRP A 304 -15.49 15.95 12.78
N ILE A 305 -15.39 15.61 11.50
CA ILE A 305 -14.72 14.40 11.01
C ILE A 305 -13.63 14.85 10.03
N VAL A 306 -12.37 14.47 10.31
CA VAL A 306 -11.27 14.58 9.37
C VAL A 306 -11.17 13.29 8.57
N PHE A 307 -10.79 13.39 7.30
CA PHE A 307 -10.60 12.23 6.42
C PHE A 307 -9.60 12.56 5.31
N ASN A 308 -9.04 11.53 4.69
CA ASN A 308 -8.22 11.68 3.49
C ASN A 308 -9.11 11.70 2.24
N SER A 309 -8.72 12.47 1.23
CA SER A 309 -9.43 12.44 -0.05
C SER A 309 -8.53 12.84 -1.22
N ASN A 310 -8.85 12.25 -2.38
CA ASN A 310 -8.23 12.55 -3.66
C ASN A 310 -9.13 13.39 -4.59
N ARG A 311 -10.12 14.10 -4.04
CA ARG A 311 -11.15 14.87 -4.77
C ARG A 311 -10.60 15.83 -5.81
N ASP A 312 -9.50 16.50 -5.49
CA ASP A 312 -8.90 17.51 -6.36
C ASP A 312 -7.94 16.89 -7.37
N LEU A 313 -7.20 15.85 -6.95
CA LEU A 313 -6.14 15.24 -7.73
C LEU A 313 -6.03 13.75 -7.39
N PRO A 314 -6.44 12.84 -8.28
CA PRO A 314 -6.44 11.41 -8.00
C PRO A 314 -5.08 10.84 -7.57
N GLU A 315 -3.98 11.43 -8.01
CA GLU A 315 -2.61 10.99 -7.72
C GLU A 315 -2.04 11.55 -6.41
N GLU A 316 -2.82 12.34 -5.68
CA GLU A 316 -2.48 12.87 -4.36
C GLU A 316 -3.53 12.49 -3.31
N ARG A 317 -3.21 12.71 -2.04
CA ARG A 317 -4.13 12.56 -0.90
C ARG A 317 -4.00 13.78 -0.01
N HIS A 318 -5.13 14.40 0.31
CA HIS A 318 -5.17 15.58 1.16
C HIS A 318 -6.15 15.39 2.32
N LEU A 319 -5.94 16.16 3.39
CA LEU A 319 -6.86 16.17 4.51
C LEU A 319 -8.05 17.08 4.21
N TRP A 320 -9.22 16.54 4.46
CA TRP A 320 -10.50 17.21 4.38
C TRP A 320 -11.23 17.09 5.70
N VAL A 321 -12.09 18.04 6.00
CA VAL A 321 -12.97 17.99 7.16
C VAL A 321 -14.42 18.22 6.75
N VAL A 322 -15.33 17.57 7.48
CA VAL A 322 -16.77 17.73 7.33
C VAL A 322 -17.43 17.83 8.71
N PRO A 323 -18.48 18.67 8.90
CA PRO A 323 -19.23 18.66 10.14
C PRO A 323 -19.84 17.28 10.42
N ALA A 324 -19.70 16.75 11.63
CA ALA A 324 -20.25 15.44 11.98
C ALA A 324 -21.77 15.36 11.83
N ALA A 325 -22.49 16.47 12.00
CA ALA A 325 -23.93 16.58 11.73
C ALA A 325 -24.32 16.57 10.23
N GLY A 326 -23.33 16.65 9.35
CA GLY A 326 -23.49 16.78 7.91
C GLY A 326 -23.28 18.22 7.43
N GLY A 327 -22.98 18.35 6.16
CA GLY A 327 -22.65 19.64 5.51
C GLY A 327 -21.70 19.45 4.34
N SER A 328 -21.17 20.54 3.81
CA SER A 328 -20.18 20.47 2.75
C SER A 328 -18.78 20.22 3.32
N PRO A 329 -18.07 19.20 2.85
CA PRO A 329 -16.68 19.02 3.21
C PRO A 329 -15.83 20.17 2.62
N HIS A 330 -14.77 20.54 3.33
CA HIS A 330 -13.77 21.47 2.85
C HIS A 330 -12.36 20.94 3.07
N ARG A 331 -11.46 21.32 2.18
CA ARG A 331 -10.05 20.93 2.24
C ARG A 331 -9.37 21.65 3.41
N LEU A 332 -8.67 20.88 4.23
CA LEU A 332 -7.95 21.41 5.40
C LEU A 332 -6.51 21.79 5.05
N THR A 333 -5.86 21.02 4.19
CA THR A 333 -4.44 21.19 3.83
C THR A 333 -4.28 21.50 2.35
N SER A 334 -3.30 22.35 2.00
CA SER A 334 -3.06 22.81 0.62
C SER A 334 -1.70 22.44 0.05
N LEU A 335 -0.85 21.76 0.83
CA LEU A 335 0.48 21.35 0.38
C LEU A 335 0.36 20.18 -0.61
N ALA A 336 1.21 20.16 -1.64
CA ALA A 336 1.28 19.02 -2.56
C ALA A 336 1.85 17.78 -1.87
N GLY A 337 1.36 16.60 -2.22
CA GLY A 337 1.86 15.31 -1.71
C GLY A 337 0.77 14.39 -1.22
N ILE A 338 1.21 13.40 -0.44
CA ILE A 338 0.36 12.34 0.11
C ILE A 338 0.28 12.55 1.62
N GLU A 339 -0.88 12.95 2.08
CA GLU A 339 -1.20 13.18 3.49
C GLU A 339 -2.08 12.04 4.01
N THR A 340 -1.66 11.36 5.08
CA THR A 340 -2.33 10.17 5.62
C THR A 340 -2.33 10.16 7.15
N ASN A 341 -3.10 9.24 7.74
CA ASN A 341 -3.13 8.97 9.18
C ASN A 341 -3.40 10.21 10.04
N PRO A 342 -4.50 10.95 9.81
CA PRO A 342 -4.82 12.10 10.63
C PRO A 342 -5.17 11.69 12.07
N GLN A 343 -4.62 12.39 13.05
CA GLN A 343 -4.87 12.20 14.47
C GLN A 343 -5.18 13.55 15.13
N TRP A 344 -6.30 13.62 15.81
CA TRP A 344 -6.70 14.82 16.54
C TRP A 344 -5.89 15.01 17.82
N SER A 345 -5.57 16.26 18.15
CA SER A 345 -5.16 16.58 19.52
C SER A 345 -6.33 16.41 20.50
N PRO A 346 -6.07 16.09 21.78
CA PRO A 346 -7.14 15.85 22.76
C PRO A 346 -8.11 17.02 22.94
N ASP A 347 -7.66 18.25 22.72
CA ASP A 347 -8.44 19.49 22.78
C ASP A 347 -9.17 19.86 21.48
N SER A 348 -9.05 19.00 20.45
CA SER A 348 -9.60 19.24 19.10
C SER A 348 -9.04 20.46 18.37
N ALA A 349 -7.91 21.02 18.81
CA ALA A 349 -7.33 22.24 18.24
C ALA A 349 -6.40 21.96 17.06
N PHE A 350 -5.76 20.81 17.04
CA PHE A 350 -4.76 20.43 16.03
C PHE A 350 -5.04 19.06 15.43
N ILE A 351 -4.51 18.85 14.22
CA ILE A 351 -4.47 17.56 13.55
C ILE A 351 -3.03 17.24 13.17
N TYR A 352 -2.53 16.12 13.70
CA TYR A 352 -1.24 15.54 13.33
C TYR A 352 -1.43 14.53 12.23
N PHE A 353 -0.52 14.50 11.26
CA PHE A 353 -0.64 13.61 10.11
C PHE A 353 0.73 13.29 9.50
N SER A 354 0.78 12.20 8.72
CA SER A 354 1.93 11.87 7.90
C SER A 354 1.85 12.57 6.56
N ARG A 355 2.94 13.18 6.11
CA ARG A 355 3.04 13.74 4.77
C ARG A 355 4.30 13.26 4.09
N ALA A 356 4.15 12.74 2.88
CA ALA A 356 5.21 12.40 1.94
C ALA A 356 5.07 13.22 0.66
N THR A 357 6.17 13.38 -0.09
CA THR A 357 6.16 13.95 -1.44
C THR A 357 6.85 12.99 -2.40
N SER A 358 6.87 13.33 -3.69
CA SER A 358 7.64 12.57 -4.68
C SER A 358 9.16 12.56 -4.44
N LEU A 359 9.65 13.43 -3.55
CA LEU A 359 11.08 13.59 -3.24
C LEU A 359 11.41 13.46 -1.75
N SER A 360 10.43 13.23 -0.89
CA SER A 360 10.66 13.06 0.55
C SER A 360 9.88 11.89 1.12
N ALA A 361 10.53 11.15 2.01
CA ALA A 361 9.88 10.11 2.81
C ALA A 361 8.81 10.73 3.74
N PRO A 362 7.87 9.91 4.25
CA PRO A 362 6.87 10.37 5.21
C PRO A 362 7.50 11.03 6.44
N ALA A 363 6.93 12.17 6.85
CA ALA A 363 7.28 12.88 8.08
C ALA A 363 6.00 13.38 8.76
N THR A 364 6.08 13.60 10.07
CA THR A 364 4.94 14.08 10.87
C THR A 364 4.77 15.59 10.72
N TYR A 365 3.59 15.98 10.32
CA TYR A 365 3.16 17.38 10.22
C TYR A 365 2.02 17.66 11.20
N VAL A 366 1.83 18.93 11.50
CA VAL A 366 0.70 19.42 12.30
C VAL A 366 0.01 20.58 11.57
N ALA A 367 -1.32 20.58 11.61
CA ALA A 367 -2.18 21.64 11.09
C ALA A 367 -3.15 22.12 12.15
N ASP A 368 -3.50 23.39 12.12
CA ASP A 368 -4.65 23.89 12.89
C ASP A 368 -5.94 23.24 12.41
N ALA A 369 -6.75 22.73 13.30
CA ALA A 369 -8.01 22.07 12.97
C ALA A 369 -9.04 23.01 12.30
N ASN A 370 -8.87 24.33 12.45
CA ASN A 370 -9.69 25.34 11.79
C ASN A 370 -9.22 25.70 10.37
N GLY A 371 -8.16 25.06 9.86
CA GLY A 371 -7.58 25.31 8.54
C GLY A 371 -6.86 26.65 8.40
N LYS A 372 -6.57 27.36 9.49
CA LYS A 372 -5.81 28.61 9.46
C LYS A 372 -4.31 28.33 9.49
N GLY A 373 -3.59 28.97 8.59
CA GLY A 373 -2.15 28.78 8.48
C GLY A 373 -1.76 27.58 7.60
N ASN A 374 -0.46 27.44 7.37
CA ASN A 374 0.09 26.31 6.64
C ASN A 374 0.49 25.21 7.62
N PRO A 375 0.25 23.94 7.28
CA PRO A 375 0.81 22.84 8.04
C PRO A 375 2.34 22.97 8.15
N HIS A 376 2.89 22.62 9.29
CA HIS A 376 4.33 22.66 9.52
C HIS A 376 4.85 21.32 10.02
N LEU A 377 6.13 21.09 9.73
CA LEU A 377 6.82 19.87 10.14
C LEU A 377 6.99 19.87 11.66
N LEU A 378 6.62 18.76 12.30
CA LEU A 378 6.68 18.64 13.76
C LEU A 378 8.13 18.50 14.27
N GLU A 379 8.92 17.68 13.60
CA GLU A 379 10.32 17.44 13.97
C GLU A 379 11.24 17.96 12.85
N PRO A 380 12.36 18.63 13.19
CA PRO A 380 13.35 18.95 12.18
C PRO A 380 13.84 17.68 11.48
N SER A 381 13.68 17.62 10.17
CA SER A 381 14.22 16.53 9.37
C SER A 381 15.47 16.97 8.62
N GLN A 382 16.39 16.02 8.38
CA GLN A 382 17.47 16.26 7.43
C GLN A 382 16.85 16.47 6.04
N PRO A 383 17.43 17.37 5.21
CA PRO A 383 17.01 17.51 3.82
C PRO A 383 17.00 16.17 3.11
N SER A 384 15.95 15.93 2.32
CA SER A 384 15.86 14.68 1.57
C SER A 384 17.00 14.57 0.55
N LYS A 385 17.71 13.46 0.56
CA LYS A 385 18.72 13.17 -0.46
C LYS A 385 18.18 13.14 -1.89
N TYR A 386 16.88 13.01 -2.06
CA TYR A 386 16.23 12.97 -3.37
C TYR A 386 15.98 14.36 -3.95
N GLU A 387 15.90 15.42 -3.13
CA GLU A 387 15.69 16.80 -3.58
C GLU A 387 16.86 17.34 -4.42
N GLY A 388 18.08 16.89 -4.13
CA GLY A 388 19.28 17.30 -4.85
C GLY A 388 19.54 16.60 -6.20
N LEU A 389 18.65 15.70 -6.65
CA LEU A 389 18.86 14.92 -7.88
C LEU A 389 18.61 15.70 -9.17
N GLY A 390 17.95 16.85 -9.11
CA GLY A 390 17.52 17.59 -10.31
C GLY A 390 16.43 16.87 -11.11
N ILE A 391 15.66 15.99 -10.47
CA ILE A 391 14.54 15.24 -11.05
C ILE A 391 13.26 15.73 -10.38
N ALA A 392 12.28 16.13 -11.18
CA ALA A 392 10.96 16.55 -10.69
C ALA A 392 9.89 15.61 -11.27
N PRO A 393 9.41 14.61 -10.51
CA PRO A 393 8.32 13.76 -10.94
C PRO A 393 7.06 14.58 -11.21
N GLU A 394 6.37 14.29 -12.33
CA GLU A 394 5.18 15.02 -12.77
C GLU A 394 4.06 14.06 -13.17
N ILE A 395 2.81 14.53 -13.14
CA ILE A 395 1.67 13.73 -13.57
C ILE A 395 1.54 13.84 -15.09
N ALA A 396 1.69 12.72 -15.79
CA ALA A 396 1.38 12.58 -17.19
C ALA A 396 -0.12 12.29 -17.38
N ARG A 397 -0.74 12.92 -18.40
CA ARG A 397 -2.13 12.64 -18.77
C ARG A 397 -2.22 12.36 -20.26
N PHE A 398 -2.83 11.23 -20.60
CA PHE A 398 -2.96 10.76 -21.99
C PHE A 398 -4.24 9.92 -22.15
N LYS A 399 -4.44 9.33 -23.31
CA LYS A 399 -5.63 8.52 -23.59
C LYS A 399 -5.22 7.15 -24.12
N SER A 400 -5.96 6.14 -23.71
CA SER A 400 -5.91 4.81 -24.32
C SER A 400 -6.46 4.84 -25.74
N LYS A 401 -6.28 3.71 -26.44
CA LYS A 401 -6.74 3.49 -27.82
C LYS A 401 -8.26 3.68 -27.98
N ASP A 402 -9.03 3.29 -26.98
CA ASP A 402 -10.48 3.42 -26.93
C ASP A 402 -10.97 4.79 -26.40
N GLY A 403 -10.05 5.71 -26.10
CA GLY A 403 -10.35 7.04 -25.58
C GLY A 403 -10.43 7.15 -24.08
N LEU A 404 -10.25 6.04 -23.32
CA LEU A 404 -10.20 6.07 -21.86
C LEU A 404 -9.09 7.03 -21.41
N ALA A 405 -9.45 7.96 -20.51
CA ALA A 405 -8.47 8.87 -19.91
C ALA A 405 -7.56 8.12 -18.93
N LEU A 406 -6.26 8.26 -19.13
CA LEU A 406 -5.22 7.63 -18.33
C LEU A 406 -4.34 8.69 -17.67
N ALA A 407 -3.75 8.34 -16.54
CA ALA A 407 -2.72 9.12 -15.89
C ALA A 407 -1.56 8.22 -15.45
N GLY A 408 -0.44 8.84 -15.15
CA GLY A 408 0.74 8.14 -14.60
C GLY A 408 1.75 9.13 -14.06
N ILE A 409 2.76 8.65 -13.39
CA ILE A 409 3.86 9.48 -12.89
C ILE A 409 5.04 9.38 -13.85
N LEU A 410 5.48 10.52 -14.34
CA LEU A 410 6.57 10.66 -15.29
C LEU A 410 7.82 11.21 -14.60
N TYR A 411 8.93 10.51 -14.78
CA TYR A 411 10.26 10.92 -14.33
C TYR A 411 11.11 11.21 -15.57
N LYS A 412 11.51 12.46 -15.73
CA LYS A 412 12.51 12.85 -16.74
C LYS A 412 13.91 12.62 -16.20
N PRO A 413 14.89 12.28 -17.05
CA PRO A 413 16.25 12.01 -16.58
C PRO A 413 16.90 13.27 -15.96
N ALA A 414 17.82 13.04 -15.01
CA ALA A 414 18.67 14.11 -14.50
C ALA A 414 19.41 14.79 -15.67
N GLY A 415 19.38 16.12 -15.70
CA GLY A 415 19.96 16.88 -16.83
C GLY A 415 19.16 16.76 -18.14
N TYR A 416 17.83 16.60 -18.03
CA TYR A 416 16.94 16.59 -19.20
C TYR A 416 17.13 17.80 -20.11
N GLU A 417 17.28 17.54 -21.41
CA GLU A 417 17.40 18.55 -22.48
C GLU A 417 16.17 18.50 -23.39
N PRO A 418 15.41 19.60 -23.51
CA PRO A 418 14.27 19.65 -24.43
C PRO A 418 14.65 19.30 -25.88
N GLY A 419 13.81 18.47 -26.52
CA GLY A 419 14.03 18.02 -27.91
C GLY A 419 14.95 16.79 -28.08
N LYS A 420 15.62 16.35 -27.02
CA LYS A 420 16.39 15.12 -27.01
C LYS A 420 15.51 13.93 -26.66
N ARG A 421 15.68 12.82 -27.40
CA ARG A 421 15.00 11.56 -27.11
C ARG A 421 15.88 10.65 -26.23
N TYR A 422 15.27 10.03 -25.26
CA TYR A 422 15.94 9.20 -24.26
C TYR A 422 15.49 7.75 -24.34
N PRO A 423 16.29 6.79 -23.82
CA PRO A 423 15.78 5.47 -23.52
C PRO A 423 14.68 5.58 -22.46
N ALA A 424 13.61 4.80 -22.58
CA ALA A 424 12.45 4.92 -21.72
C ALA A 424 12.04 3.57 -21.12
N ILE A 425 11.36 3.62 -19.98
CA ILE A 425 10.85 2.46 -19.28
C ILE A 425 9.39 2.73 -18.89
N ILE A 426 8.50 1.84 -19.28
CA ILE A 426 7.14 1.76 -18.73
C ILE A 426 7.20 0.80 -17.54
N TRP A 427 6.87 1.27 -16.35
CA TRP A 427 6.90 0.47 -15.14
C TRP A 427 5.48 0.20 -14.65
N ALA A 428 4.97 -1.03 -14.87
CA ALA A 428 3.63 -1.43 -14.52
C ALA A 428 3.54 -1.85 -13.05
N HIS A 429 2.59 -1.29 -12.30
CA HIS A 429 2.36 -1.64 -10.90
C HIS A 429 1.64 -2.99 -10.75
N GLY A 430 1.72 -3.57 -9.56
CA GLY A 430 1.00 -4.78 -9.16
C GLY A 430 -0.45 -4.52 -8.76
N GLY A 431 -1.17 -5.56 -8.41
CA GLY A 431 -2.56 -5.48 -7.97
C GLY A 431 -3.48 -6.44 -8.73
N PRO A 432 -4.25 -6.02 -9.77
CA PRO A 432 -4.32 -4.72 -10.45
C PRO A 432 -4.94 -3.57 -9.65
N GLU A 433 -5.69 -3.87 -8.58
CA GLU A 433 -6.28 -2.86 -7.68
C GLU A 433 -5.17 -2.20 -6.83
N GLY A 434 -4.36 -1.41 -7.48
CA GLY A 434 -3.31 -0.57 -6.93
C GLY A 434 -3.35 0.80 -7.59
N GLN A 435 -2.55 1.73 -7.11
CA GLN A 435 -2.40 3.06 -7.68
C GLN A 435 -0.97 3.56 -7.54
N VAL A 436 -0.43 4.10 -8.62
CA VAL A 436 0.78 4.91 -8.54
C VAL A 436 0.39 6.33 -8.16
N LEU A 437 0.92 6.79 -7.04
CA LEU A 437 0.71 8.13 -6.49
C LEU A 437 1.93 9.01 -6.75
N LEU A 438 1.75 10.33 -6.69
CA LEU A 438 2.85 11.30 -6.73
C LEU A 438 3.62 11.28 -5.39
N SER A 439 4.19 10.13 -5.08
CA SER A 439 4.94 9.83 -3.87
C SER A 439 6.37 9.41 -4.17
N LEU A 440 7.19 9.29 -3.14
CA LEU A 440 8.59 8.89 -3.27
C LEU A 440 8.71 7.47 -3.81
N ASN A 441 9.30 7.33 -5.00
CA ASN A 441 9.74 6.05 -5.56
C ASN A 441 11.26 6.09 -5.80
N PRO A 442 12.07 5.53 -4.89
CA PRO A 442 13.54 5.54 -5.01
C PRO A 442 14.06 4.83 -6.26
N TRP A 443 13.39 3.75 -6.72
CA TRP A 443 13.84 3.00 -7.89
C TRP A 443 13.65 3.82 -9.18
N SER A 444 12.50 4.43 -9.38
CA SER A 444 12.24 5.26 -10.56
C SER A 444 13.10 6.54 -10.57
N LEU A 445 13.36 7.14 -9.40
CA LEU A 445 14.32 8.24 -9.27
C LEU A 445 15.76 7.80 -9.61
N PHE A 446 16.16 6.60 -9.17
CA PHE A 446 17.47 6.04 -9.51
C PHE A 446 17.59 5.79 -11.02
N LEU A 447 16.59 5.15 -11.64
CA LEU A 447 16.58 4.94 -13.10
C LEU A 447 16.63 6.27 -13.87
N ALA A 448 15.89 7.28 -13.44
CA ALA A 448 15.93 8.61 -14.03
C ALA A 448 17.32 9.26 -13.87
N GLN A 449 17.98 9.05 -12.72
CA GLN A 449 19.37 9.49 -12.54
C GLN A 449 20.35 8.75 -13.49
N GLN A 450 20.06 7.48 -13.82
CA GLN A 450 20.85 6.72 -14.80
C GLN A 450 20.59 7.16 -16.26
N GLY A 451 19.72 8.16 -16.49
CA GLY A 451 19.45 8.73 -17.81
C GLY A 451 18.25 8.12 -18.54
N TYR A 452 17.41 7.38 -17.83
CA TYR A 452 16.16 6.86 -18.39
C TYR A 452 15.01 7.83 -18.17
N VAL A 453 14.08 7.87 -19.10
CA VAL A 453 12.70 8.33 -18.84
C VAL A 453 11.96 7.16 -18.21
N VAL A 454 11.24 7.40 -17.13
CA VAL A 454 10.37 6.39 -16.49
C VAL A 454 8.93 6.91 -16.49
N LEU A 455 8.00 6.11 -16.97
CA LEU A 455 6.56 6.35 -16.84
C LEU A 455 5.92 5.18 -16.08
N GLU A 456 5.27 5.51 -14.97
CA GLU A 456 4.49 4.60 -14.15
C GLU A 456 3.01 4.87 -14.43
N PRO A 457 2.35 4.16 -15.36
CA PRO A 457 0.96 4.40 -15.69
C PRO A 457 0.01 3.80 -14.68
N ASN A 458 -1.09 4.50 -14.37
CA ASN A 458 -2.29 3.94 -13.79
C ASN A 458 -3.18 3.45 -14.96
N PHE A 459 -3.02 2.18 -15.32
CA PHE A 459 -3.80 1.52 -16.36
C PHE A 459 -5.18 1.11 -15.81
N ARG A 460 -6.12 0.75 -16.70
CA ARG A 460 -7.45 0.26 -16.27
C ARG A 460 -7.34 -0.89 -15.27
N GLY A 461 -8.18 -0.86 -14.25
CA GLY A 461 -8.06 -1.74 -13.08
C GLY A 461 -7.45 -1.04 -11.86
N SER A 462 -6.74 0.10 -12.04
CA SER A 462 -6.18 0.86 -10.91
C SER A 462 -7.27 1.50 -10.05
N THR A 463 -6.96 1.65 -8.75
CA THR A 463 -7.79 2.37 -7.77
C THR A 463 -7.58 3.89 -7.86
N GLY A 464 -8.39 4.67 -7.16
CA GLY A 464 -8.26 6.13 -7.10
C GLY A 464 -9.03 6.90 -8.17
N TYR A 465 -9.57 6.20 -9.17
CA TYR A 465 -10.32 6.78 -10.30
C TYR A 465 -11.79 6.36 -10.32
N GLY A 466 -12.27 5.78 -9.22
CA GLY A 466 -13.63 5.30 -9.03
C GLY A 466 -13.88 3.89 -9.57
N GLU A 467 -15.02 3.33 -9.19
CA GLU A 467 -15.42 1.95 -9.45
C GLU A 467 -15.39 1.58 -10.95
N ARG A 468 -15.90 2.46 -11.81
CA ARG A 468 -15.93 2.19 -13.26
C ARG A 468 -14.54 1.97 -13.85
N PHE A 469 -13.56 2.77 -13.44
CA PHE A 469 -12.19 2.63 -13.92
C PHE A 469 -11.53 1.38 -13.33
N ARG A 470 -11.71 1.13 -12.03
CA ARG A 470 -11.20 -0.06 -11.35
C ARG A 470 -11.78 -1.35 -11.93
N ASN A 471 -13.07 -1.38 -12.28
CA ASN A 471 -13.74 -2.57 -12.80
C ASN A 471 -13.61 -2.72 -14.34
N SER A 472 -12.93 -1.80 -15.03
CA SER A 472 -12.82 -1.84 -16.50
C SER A 472 -11.91 -2.96 -17.04
N ASN A 473 -11.24 -3.73 -16.19
CA ASN A 473 -10.50 -4.94 -16.54
C ASN A 473 -11.17 -6.25 -16.06
N VAL A 474 -12.40 -6.19 -15.55
CA VAL A 474 -13.21 -7.38 -15.22
C VAL A 474 -13.53 -8.12 -16.51
N GLU A 475 -13.34 -9.45 -16.51
CA GLU A 475 -13.41 -10.33 -17.69
C GLU A 475 -12.52 -9.90 -18.86
N ASP A 476 -11.50 -9.04 -18.60
CA ASP A 476 -10.64 -8.48 -19.65
C ASP A 476 -9.14 -8.50 -19.31
N SER A 477 -8.70 -9.33 -18.37
CA SER A 477 -7.28 -9.50 -18.04
C SER A 477 -6.46 -9.84 -19.28
N GLY A 478 -5.35 -9.12 -19.49
CA GLY A 478 -4.55 -9.23 -20.72
C GLY A 478 -5.20 -8.59 -21.95
N GLY A 479 -6.30 -7.85 -21.80
CA GLY A 479 -6.99 -7.12 -22.88
C GLY A 479 -6.69 -5.63 -22.88
N GLY A 480 -7.67 -4.81 -22.50
CA GLY A 480 -7.57 -3.34 -22.54
C GLY A 480 -6.42 -2.76 -21.73
N GLU A 481 -5.98 -3.41 -20.64
CA GLU A 481 -4.80 -3.00 -19.89
C GLU A 481 -3.52 -3.01 -20.75
N ILE A 482 -3.43 -3.91 -21.75
CA ILE A 482 -2.29 -3.94 -22.68
C ILE A 482 -2.39 -2.82 -23.73
N ASP A 483 -3.60 -2.46 -24.15
CA ASP A 483 -3.83 -1.27 -24.97
C ASP A 483 -3.40 0.02 -24.23
N ASP A 484 -3.65 0.10 -22.91
CA ASP A 484 -3.23 1.21 -22.04
C ASP A 484 -1.68 1.31 -21.97
N ILE A 485 -1.00 0.17 -21.86
CA ILE A 485 0.48 0.09 -21.91
C ILE A 485 1.01 0.55 -23.27
N GLY A 486 0.41 0.09 -24.37
CA GLY A 486 0.75 0.56 -25.72
C GLY A 486 0.55 2.07 -25.88
N ALA A 487 -0.54 2.61 -25.31
CA ALA A 487 -0.82 4.05 -25.29
C ALA A 487 0.21 4.84 -24.45
N SER A 488 0.73 4.24 -23.37
CA SER A 488 1.80 4.84 -22.55
C SER A 488 3.10 5.03 -23.35
N VAL A 489 3.47 4.01 -24.13
CA VAL A 489 4.63 4.10 -25.04
C VAL A 489 4.39 5.17 -26.11
N LYS A 490 3.22 5.11 -26.76
CA LYS A 490 2.85 6.09 -27.79
C LYS A 490 2.91 7.52 -27.26
N TYR A 491 2.39 7.77 -26.06
CA TYR A 491 2.43 9.08 -25.42
C TYR A 491 3.87 9.60 -25.30
N LEU A 492 4.80 8.82 -24.76
CA LEU A 492 6.21 9.23 -24.61
C LEU A 492 6.90 9.52 -25.94
N VAL A 493 6.56 8.75 -26.99
CA VAL A 493 7.11 8.93 -28.34
C VAL A 493 6.52 10.18 -29.01
N ASP A 494 5.21 10.40 -28.91
CA ASP A 494 4.50 11.53 -29.51
C ASP A 494 4.95 12.88 -28.94
N ILE A 495 5.19 12.96 -27.63
CA ILE A 495 5.74 14.18 -26.99
C ILE A 495 7.25 14.35 -27.25
N GLY A 496 7.88 13.46 -28.02
CA GLY A 496 9.29 13.55 -28.39
C GLY A 496 10.27 13.20 -27.28
N LEU A 497 9.81 12.57 -26.18
CA LEU A 497 10.63 12.28 -25.02
C LEU A 497 11.34 10.92 -25.13
N ALA A 498 10.67 9.88 -25.65
CA ALA A 498 11.24 8.54 -25.81
C ALA A 498 11.73 8.29 -27.24
N ASP A 499 12.84 7.56 -27.33
CA ASP A 499 13.26 6.92 -28.58
C ASP A 499 12.44 5.63 -28.78
N PRO A 500 11.62 5.50 -29.84
CA PRO A 500 10.74 4.36 -30.04
C PRO A 500 11.47 3.01 -30.17
N LYS A 501 12.77 3.03 -30.45
CA LYS A 501 13.60 1.81 -30.52
C LYS A 501 14.22 1.42 -29.18
N ARG A 502 14.12 2.26 -28.17
CA ARG A 502 14.76 2.09 -26.87
C ARG A 502 13.75 2.23 -25.73
N VAL A 503 12.62 1.52 -25.84
CA VAL A 503 11.62 1.45 -24.80
C VAL A 503 11.64 0.07 -24.17
N ALA A 504 11.73 0.01 -22.85
CA ALA A 504 11.56 -1.21 -22.08
C ALA A 504 10.23 -1.19 -21.31
N ILE A 505 9.82 -2.38 -20.88
CA ILE A 505 8.72 -2.54 -19.92
C ILE A 505 9.22 -3.34 -18.73
N GLY A 506 8.79 -2.96 -17.49
CA GLY A 506 9.08 -3.70 -16.26
C GLY A 506 7.90 -3.70 -15.32
N GLY A 507 7.83 -4.70 -14.43
CA GLY A 507 6.80 -4.78 -13.41
C GLY A 507 6.85 -6.06 -12.60
N GLY A 508 6.21 -6.03 -11.42
CA GLY A 508 6.13 -7.17 -10.52
C GLY A 508 4.67 -7.56 -10.22
N SER A 509 4.43 -8.83 -9.86
CA SER A 509 3.09 -9.34 -9.56
C SER A 509 2.16 -9.17 -10.77
N HIS A 510 1.01 -8.54 -10.61
CA HIS A 510 0.16 -8.21 -11.77
C HIS A 510 0.90 -7.36 -12.81
N GLY A 511 1.82 -6.47 -12.39
CA GLY A 511 2.72 -5.76 -13.31
C GLY A 511 3.60 -6.71 -14.14
N GLY A 512 4.08 -7.82 -13.58
CA GLY A 512 4.76 -8.89 -14.29
C GLY A 512 3.84 -9.60 -15.29
N THR A 513 2.58 -9.85 -14.91
CA THR A 513 1.54 -10.35 -15.83
C THR A 513 1.34 -9.40 -17.02
N VAL A 514 1.29 -8.09 -16.75
CA VAL A 514 1.19 -7.06 -17.79
C VAL A 514 2.41 -7.07 -18.69
N VAL A 515 3.64 -7.19 -18.14
CA VAL A 515 4.87 -7.33 -18.94
C VAL A 515 4.79 -8.51 -19.90
N ALA A 516 4.49 -9.71 -19.37
CA ALA A 516 4.43 -10.93 -20.16
C ALA A 516 3.40 -10.83 -21.30
N ASN A 517 2.18 -10.31 -21.00
CA ASN A 517 1.15 -10.08 -22.01
C ASN A 517 1.54 -9.00 -23.02
N ALA A 518 2.18 -7.90 -22.57
CA ALA A 518 2.56 -6.80 -23.45
C ALA A 518 3.63 -7.23 -24.47
N VAL A 519 4.66 -7.98 -24.05
CA VAL A 519 5.70 -8.43 -24.97
C VAL A 519 5.20 -9.49 -25.99
N ALA A 520 4.17 -10.26 -25.64
CA ALA A 520 3.53 -11.21 -26.53
C ALA A 520 2.56 -10.54 -27.52
N LYS A 521 1.77 -9.56 -27.06
CA LYS A 521 0.71 -8.92 -27.86
C LYS A 521 1.16 -7.67 -28.61
N LEU A 522 2.27 -7.07 -28.17
CA LEU A 522 2.90 -5.90 -28.78
C LEU A 522 4.38 -6.21 -29.13
N PRO A 523 4.64 -7.23 -29.97
CA PRO A 523 5.97 -7.84 -30.13
C PRO A 523 7.04 -6.90 -30.70
N ASP A 524 6.66 -5.79 -31.34
CA ASP A 524 7.58 -4.83 -31.99
C ASP A 524 7.74 -3.54 -31.15
N THR A 525 7.17 -3.51 -29.92
CA THR A 525 7.10 -2.28 -29.13
C THR A 525 8.28 -2.13 -28.16
N PHE A 526 8.77 -3.23 -27.59
CA PHE A 526 9.74 -3.17 -26.50
C PHE A 526 11.10 -3.75 -26.90
N ALA A 527 12.16 -3.04 -26.55
CA ALA A 527 13.54 -3.48 -26.71
C ALA A 527 13.99 -4.42 -25.58
N ALA A 528 13.34 -4.39 -24.40
CA ALA A 528 13.61 -5.25 -23.25
C ALA A 528 12.36 -5.37 -22.35
N GLY A 529 12.20 -6.51 -21.68
CA GLY A 529 11.16 -6.76 -20.69
C GLY A 529 11.72 -7.30 -19.38
N ILE A 530 11.29 -6.76 -18.24
CA ILE A 530 11.62 -7.23 -16.91
C ILE A 530 10.34 -7.74 -16.25
N GLU A 531 10.20 -9.04 -16.18
CA GLU A 531 9.07 -9.75 -15.59
C GLU A 531 9.47 -10.22 -14.18
N MET A 532 8.75 -9.83 -13.15
CA MET A 532 9.01 -10.26 -11.80
C MET A 532 7.75 -10.91 -11.21
N PHE A 533 7.87 -12.20 -10.88
CA PHE A 533 6.82 -13.00 -10.22
C PHE A 533 5.40 -12.71 -10.72
N GLY A 534 5.21 -12.61 -12.04
CA GLY A 534 3.91 -12.42 -12.68
C GLY A 534 3.18 -13.72 -12.96
N VAL A 535 1.88 -13.61 -13.22
CA VAL A 535 1.05 -14.74 -13.64
C VAL A 535 1.00 -14.79 -15.17
N VAL A 536 1.46 -15.87 -15.75
CA VAL A 536 1.49 -16.08 -17.20
C VAL A 536 0.40 -17.02 -17.71
N ASP A 537 -0.12 -17.87 -16.81
CA ASP A 537 -1.28 -18.72 -17.05
C ASP A 537 -2.24 -18.65 -15.87
N ARG A 538 -3.35 -17.93 -16.03
CA ARG A 538 -4.32 -17.75 -14.96
C ARG A 538 -4.99 -19.05 -14.50
N ALA A 539 -5.12 -20.05 -15.37
CA ALA A 539 -5.67 -21.35 -15.00
C ALA A 539 -4.66 -22.16 -14.16
N LEU A 540 -3.38 -22.11 -14.52
CA LEU A 540 -2.29 -22.69 -13.73
C LEU A 540 -2.20 -22.03 -12.34
N PHE A 541 -2.25 -20.70 -12.31
CA PHE A 541 -2.27 -19.93 -11.08
C PHE A 541 -3.36 -20.41 -10.10
N LEU A 542 -4.61 -20.62 -10.57
CA LEU A 542 -5.72 -21.06 -9.71
C LEU A 542 -5.54 -22.47 -9.13
N GLN A 543 -4.63 -23.28 -9.69
CA GLN A 543 -4.33 -24.64 -9.15
C GLN A 543 -3.41 -24.57 -7.93
N TYR A 544 -2.55 -23.57 -7.85
CA TYR A 544 -1.47 -23.50 -6.84
C TYR A 544 -1.59 -22.31 -5.90
N THR A 545 -2.44 -21.32 -6.22
CA THR A 545 -2.63 -20.16 -5.36
C THR A 545 -3.51 -20.50 -4.15
N ASN A 546 -3.48 -19.64 -3.15
CA ASN A 546 -4.35 -19.77 -1.98
C ASN A 546 -5.83 -19.59 -2.34
N ARG A 547 -6.70 -20.10 -1.47
CA ARG A 547 -8.17 -20.09 -1.67
C ARG A 547 -8.73 -18.69 -1.91
N ASN A 548 -8.26 -17.70 -1.17
CA ASN A 548 -8.75 -16.32 -1.25
C ASN A 548 -8.42 -15.71 -2.60
N SER A 549 -7.18 -15.86 -3.05
CA SER A 549 -6.75 -15.44 -4.38
C SER A 549 -7.53 -16.16 -5.48
N LYS A 550 -7.82 -17.46 -5.30
CA LYS A 550 -8.62 -18.23 -6.24
C LYS A 550 -10.03 -17.63 -6.39
N ILE A 551 -10.77 -17.46 -5.30
CA ILE A 551 -12.13 -16.89 -5.32
C ILE A 551 -12.12 -15.48 -5.93
N ARG A 552 -11.17 -14.63 -5.53
CA ARG A 552 -11.02 -13.28 -6.06
C ARG A 552 -10.84 -13.28 -7.58
N TRP A 553 -9.93 -14.11 -8.07
CA TRP A 553 -9.65 -14.15 -9.50
C TRP A 553 -10.76 -14.83 -10.31
N GLU A 554 -11.38 -15.90 -9.81
CA GLU A 554 -12.57 -16.48 -10.45
C GLU A 554 -13.70 -15.44 -10.56
N THR A 555 -13.92 -14.66 -9.51
CA THR A 555 -14.89 -13.54 -9.54
C THR A 555 -14.52 -12.50 -10.58
N LYS A 556 -13.27 -12.07 -10.61
CA LYS A 556 -12.78 -11.07 -11.56
C LYS A 556 -12.78 -11.58 -13.02
N MET A 557 -12.53 -12.85 -13.22
CA MET A 557 -12.60 -13.51 -14.54
C MET A 557 -14.05 -13.85 -14.97
N GLY A 558 -15.02 -13.63 -14.09
CA GLY A 558 -16.44 -13.88 -14.33
C GLY A 558 -16.88 -15.34 -14.15
N GLY A 559 -16.01 -16.20 -13.64
CA GLY A 559 -16.24 -17.63 -13.39
C GLY A 559 -14.96 -18.45 -13.46
N THR A 560 -15.09 -19.77 -13.41
CA THR A 560 -13.96 -20.71 -13.51
C THR A 560 -13.40 -20.79 -14.93
N PRO A 561 -12.23 -21.40 -15.14
CA PRO A 561 -11.67 -21.63 -16.48
C PRO A 561 -12.60 -22.40 -17.42
N GLU A 562 -13.39 -23.34 -16.89
CA GLU A 562 -14.37 -24.13 -17.63
C GLU A 562 -15.58 -23.31 -18.06
N GLU A 563 -16.01 -22.36 -17.20
CA GLU A 563 -17.17 -21.49 -17.47
C GLU A 563 -16.82 -20.33 -18.42
N LYS A 564 -15.58 -19.84 -18.36
CA LYS A 564 -15.10 -18.65 -19.09
C LYS A 564 -13.83 -18.91 -19.91
N PRO A 565 -13.75 -19.97 -20.73
CA PRO A 565 -12.51 -20.37 -21.40
C PRO A 565 -11.90 -19.28 -22.28
N ALA A 566 -12.72 -18.43 -22.91
CA ALA A 566 -12.24 -17.35 -23.77
C ALA A 566 -11.55 -16.23 -22.96
N VAL A 567 -12.05 -15.93 -21.75
CA VAL A 567 -11.46 -14.93 -20.86
C VAL A 567 -10.09 -15.42 -20.36
N TYR A 568 -10.02 -16.67 -19.92
CA TYR A 568 -8.76 -17.28 -19.48
C TYR A 568 -7.75 -17.40 -20.64
N ARG A 569 -8.21 -17.77 -21.86
CA ARG A 569 -7.33 -17.80 -23.04
C ARG A 569 -6.73 -16.43 -23.37
N LYS A 570 -7.51 -15.35 -23.22
CA LYS A 570 -7.02 -13.98 -23.40
C LYS A 570 -5.93 -13.61 -22.41
N ALA A 571 -6.08 -14.03 -21.16
CA ALA A 571 -5.14 -13.75 -20.07
C ALA A 571 -3.87 -14.64 -20.09
N ASN A 572 -3.89 -15.75 -20.83
CA ASN A 572 -2.80 -16.73 -20.89
C ASN A 572 -1.78 -16.34 -21.96
N VAL A 573 -0.52 -16.20 -21.55
CA VAL A 573 0.62 -15.83 -22.42
C VAL A 573 1.25 -17.05 -23.09
N LEU A 574 1.22 -18.22 -22.46
CA LEU A 574 1.95 -19.41 -22.93
C LEU A 574 1.66 -19.79 -24.39
N PRO A 575 0.39 -19.75 -24.86
CA PRO A 575 0.08 -20.02 -26.26
C PRO A 575 0.60 -18.98 -27.27
N ASP A 576 0.98 -17.79 -26.79
CA ASP A 576 1.42 -16.67 -27.63
C ASP A 576 2.96 -16.44 -27.54
N VAL A 577 3.70 -17.33 -26.87
CA VAL A 577 5.16 -17.22 -26.67
C VAL A 577 5.93 -17.11 -28.01
N GLU A 578 5.45 -17.76 -29.09
CA GLU A 578 6.09 -17.68 -30.40
C GLU A 578 6.12 -16.26 -30.96
N SER A 579 5.18 -15.39 -30.59
CA SER A 579 5.14 -13.99 -31.03
C SER A 579 6.18 -13.11 -30.33
N ILE A 580 6.71 -13.52 -29.20
CA ILE A 580 7.65 -12.73 -28.40
C ILE A 580 8.96 -12.53 -29.13
N LYS A 581 9.33 -11.26 -29.35
CA LYS A 581 10.61 -10.85 -29.92
C LYS A 581 11.52 -10.18 -28.89
N THR A 582 10.92 -9.65 -27.87
CA THR A 582 11.57 -8.88 -26.80
C THR A 582 12.41 -9.78 -25.91
N PRO A 583 13.71 -9.49 -25.69
CA PRO A 583 14.49 -10.16 -24.65
C PRO A 583 13.88 -9.95 -23.26
N LEU A 584 13.90 -10.99 -22.42
CA LEU A 584 13.27 -10.99 -21.11
C LEU A 584 14.27 -11.26 -19.98
N LEU A 585 14.12 -10.53 -18.88
CA LEU A 585 14.67 -10.87 -17.57
C LEU A 585 13.51 -11.29 -16.66
N ILE A 586 13.59 -12.51 -16.14
CA ILE A 586 12.55 -13.13 -15.29
C ILE A 586 13.15 -13.35 -13.90
N LEU A 587 12.47 -12.85 -12.84
CA LEU A 587 12.92 -12.93 -11.45
C LEU A 587 11.81 -13.45 -10.57
N HIS A 588 12.05 -14.47 -9.70
CA HIS A 588 11.02 -15.03 -8.82
C HIS A 588 11.60 -15.51 -7.48
N GLY A 589 10.84 -15.35 -6.39
CA GLY A 589 11.14 -15.92 -5.08
C GLY A 589 10.68 -17.39 -5.01
N GLU A 590 11.54 -18.29 -4.54
CA GLU A 590 11.23 -19.74 -4.54
C GLU A 590 10.12 -20.13 -3.55
N LYS A 591 9.83 -19.26 -2.57
CA LYS A 591 8.78 -19.47 -1.57
C LYS A 591 7.65 -18.45 -1.70
N ASP A 592 7.39 -17.98 -2.92
CA ASP A 592 6.31 -17.02 -3.17
C ASP A 592 4.94 -17.67 -2.90
N PRO A 593 4.20 -17.18 -1.89
CA PRO A 593 2.92 -17.75 -1.52
C PRO A 593 1.75 -17.14 -2.30
N GLN A 594 1.95 -16.00 -2.98
CA GLN A 594 0.89 -15.30 -3.70
C GLN A 594 0.85 -15.70 -5.17
N VAL A 595 2.02 -15.70 -5.82
CA VAL A 595 2.17 -16.16 -7.20
C VAL A 595 3.10 -17.39 -7.20
N PRO A 596 2.57 -18.57 -7.52
CA PRO A 596 3.37 -19.79 -7.50
C PRO A 596 4.60 -19.69 -8.41
N PRO A 597 5.81 -20.08 -7.93
CA PRO A 597 7.03 -20.05 -8.76
C PRO A 597 6.94 -20.88 -10.03
N GLN A 598 5.99 -21.80 -10.10
CA GLN A 598 5.65 -22.57 -11.29
C GLN A 598 5.29 -21.68 -12.50
N GLU A 599 4.68 -20.52 -12.26
CA GLU A 599 4.33 -19.56 -13.31
C GLU A 599 5.56 -19.12 -14.12
N SER A 600 6.59 -18.63 -13.42
CA SER A 600 7.85 -18.23 -14.08
C SER A 600 8.64 -19.43 -14.63
N ALA A 601 8.57 -20.59 -14.00
CA ALA A 601 9.23 -21.80 -14.48
C ALA A 601 8.62 -22.30 -15.81
N GLU A 602 7.29 -22.36 -15.90
CA GLU A 602 6.57 -22.71 -17.15
C GLU A 602 6.84 -21.69 -18.26
N PHE A 603 6.88 -20.40 -17.91
CA PHE A 603 7.19 -19.35 -18.86
C PHE A 603 8.61 -19.50 -19.42
N ALA A 604 9.60 -19.70 -18.55
CA ALA A 604 10.99 -19.91 -18.95
C ALA A 604 11.16 -21.16 -19.85
N GLU A 605 10.46 -22.26 -19.55
CA GLU A 605 10.49 -23.48 -20.35
C GLU A 605 9.83 -23.27 -21.72
N ALA A 606 8.70 -22.54 -21.77
CA ALA A 606 8.04 -22.19 -23.03
C ALA A 606 8.92 -21.30 -23.91
N LEU A 607 9.56 -20.28 -23.32
CA LEU A 607 10.52 -19.41 -24.02
C LEU A 607 11.71 -20.19 -24.56
N LYS A 608 12.25 -21.14 -23.80
CA LYS A 608 13.34 -22.03 -24.23
C LYS A 608 12.94 -22.88 -25.41
N LYS A 609 11.75 -23.52 -25.35
CA LYS A 609 11.23 -24.34 -26.48
C LYS A 609 11.05 -23.52 -27.74
N ALA A 610 10.60 -22.27 -27.60
CA ALA A 610 10.42 -21.33 -28.71
C ALA A 610 11.72 -20.62 -29.14
N GLY A 611 12.89 -20.95 -28.58
CA GLY A 611 14.18 -20.37 -28.93
C GLY A 611 14.29 -18.86 -28.62
N LYS A 612 13.56 -18.35 -27.63
CA LYS A 612 13.53 -16.93 -27.29
C LYS A 612 14.70 -16.52 -26.40
N THR A 613 15.05 -15.25 -26.46
CA THR A 613 16.13 -14.68 -25.62
C THR A 613 15.60 -14.33 -24.24
N TYR A 614 16.09 -14.98 -23.20
CA TYR A 614 15.70 -14.67 -21.82
C TYR A 614 16.83 -15.00 -20.82
N LEU A 615 16.72 -14.41 -19.63
CA LEU A 615 17.45 -14.75 -18.41
C LEU A 615 16.42 -15.07 -17.32
N TYR A 616 16.61 -16.14 -16.59
CA TYR A 616 15.73 -16.55 -15.50
C TYR A 616 16.54 -16.78 -14.24
N PHE A 617 16.17 -16.11 -13.14
CA PHE A 617 16.80 -16.26 -11.83
C PHE A 617 15.75 -16.45 -10.76
N THR A 618 16.03 -17.38 -9.84
CA THR A 618 15.23 -17.58 -8.63
C THR A 618 16.00 -17.16 -7.40
N TYR A 619 15.27 -16.82 -6.33
CA TYR A 619 15.86 -16.42 -5.06
C TYR A 619 15.40 -17.33 -3.94
N PRO A 620 16.30 -18.12 -3.34
CA PRO A 620 15.97 -19.05 -2.27
C PRO A 620 15.50 -18.29 -1.03
N ASN A 621 14.47 -18.83 -0.36
CA ASN A 621 13.86 -18.26 0.85
C ASN A 621 13.23 -16.88 0.68
N GLU A 622 12.96 -16.45 -0.56
CA GLU A 622 12.18 -15.24 -0.83
C GLU A 622 10.75 -15.58 -1.17
N GLY A 623 9.84 -14.72 -0.69
CA GLY A 623 8.41 -14.77 -0.98
C GLY A 623 8.01 -13.86 -2.13
N HIS A 624 6.81 -13.24 -2.03
CA HIS A 624 6.29 -12.29 -3.02
C HIS A 624 7.00 -10.94 -2.91
N GLY A 625 8.05 -10.75 -3.70
CA GLY A 625 9.04 -9.68 -3.57
C GLY A 625 10.25 -10.13 -2.75
N PHE A 626 11.35 -9.38 -2.89
CA PHE A 626 12.63 -9.75 -2.27
C PHE A 626 12.85 -8.96 -0.98
N GLN A 627 13.01 -9.64 0.16
CA GLN A 627 13.15 -9.03 1.48
C GLN A 627 14.61 -8.97 1.94
N GLN A 628 15.40 -10.01 1.62
CA GLN A 628 16.80 -10.07 2.01
C GLN A 628 17.59 -9.01 1.25
N ARG A 629 18.43 -8.25 1.98
CA ARG A 629 19.19 -7.13 1.43
C ARG A 629 20.04 -7.54 0.21
N GLU A 630 20.68 -8.71 0.30
CA GLU A 630 21.54 -9.24 -0.75
C GLU A 630 20.76 -9.57 -2.02
N HIS A 631 19.60 -10.20 -1.87
CA HIS A 631 18.73 -10.55 -3.00
C HIS A 631 18.10 -9.32 -3.65
N ARG A 632 17.69 -8.32 -2.85
CA ARG A 632 17.22 -7.03 -3.37
C ARG A 632 18.31 -6.34 -4.17
N LYS A 633 19.56 -6.31 -3.64
CA LYS A 633 20.71 -5.69 -4.32
C LYS A 633 20.99 -6.38 -5.64
N ASP A 634 21.12 -7.71 -5.63
CA ASP A 634 21.37 -8.52 -6.81
C ASP A 634 20.27 -8.35 -7.88
N SER A 635 19.00 -8.30 -7.45
CA SER A 635 17.86 -8.03 -8.34
C SER A 635 18.00 -6.66 -9.03
N TYR A 636 18.30 -5.60 -8.29
CA TYR A 636 18.51 -4.26 -8.87
C TYR A 636 19.71 -4.20 -9.81
N GLU A 637 20.83 -4.85 -9.47
CA GLU A 637 22.02 -4.93 -10.33
C GLU A 637 21.70 -5.63 -11.64
N LYS A 638 20.99 -6.77 -11.60
CA LYS A 638 20.56 -7.50 -12.80
C LYS A 638 19.61 -6.68 -13.67
N GLN A 639 18.62 -6.02 -13.06
CA GLN A 639 17.69 -5.17 -13.79
C GLN A 639 18.41 -4.01 -14.49
N LEU A 640 19.30 -3.30 -13.80
CA LEU A 640 20.06 -2.20 -14.38
C LEU A 640 20.97 -2.67 -15.52
N ALA A 641 21.75 -3.73 -15.30
CA ALA A 641 22.63 -4.30 -16.32
C ALA A 641 21.87 -4.75 -17.56
N PHE A 642 20.67 -5.33 -17.38
CA PHE A 642 19.81 -5.76 -18.47
C PHE A 642 19.26 -4.56 -19.26
N LEU A 643 18.79 -3.53 -18.59
CA LEU A 643 18.34 -2.29 -19.23
C LEU A 643 19.47 -1.59 -19.98
N ASP A 644 20.66 -1.44 -19.37
CA ASP A 644 21.82 -0.82 -20.02
C ASP A 644 22.23 -1.58 -21.29
N LYS A 645 22.25 -2.91 -21.24
CA LYS A 645 22.57 -3.76 -22.39
C LYS A 645 21.66 -3.52 -23.58
N TYR A 646 20.33 -3.47 -23.38
CA TYR A 646 19.38 -3.43 -24.48
C TYR A 646 18.93 -2.01 -24.88
N LEU A 647 19.10 -1.02 -24.01
CA LEU A 647 18.65 0.35 -24.30
C LEU A 647 19.79 1.35 -24.51
N LYS A 648 21.00 1.06 -24.02
CA LYS A 648 22.15 2.00 -24.14
C LYS A 648 23.28 1.46 -25.01
N ASP A 649 23.44 0.14 -25.15
CA ASP A 649 24.51 -0.45 -25.98
C ASP A 649 24.14 -0.34 -27.47
N PRO A 650 24.88 0.47 -28.26
CA PRO A 650 24.59 0.63 -29.67
C PRO A 650 24.83 -0.64 -30.51
N ALA A 651 25.52 -1.64 -29.96
CA ALA A 651 25.78 -2.91 -30.66
C ALA A 651 24.59 -3.88 -30.62
N VAL A 652 23.68 -3.72 -29.67
CA VAL A 652 22.52 -4.63 -29.44
C VAL A 652 21.23 -4.08 -30.07
N GLY A 653 21.13 -2.78 -30.29
CA GLY A 653 19.94 -2.08 -30.80
C GLY A 653 19.80 -2.01 -32.33
N ARG A 654 20.41 -2.93 -33.08
CA ARG A 654 20.33 -3.00 -34.55
C ARG A 654 19.56 -4.22 -35.02
#